data_bbfb1553ed8059756a810e5c0d616a79
#
_entry.id   bbfb1553ed8059756a810e5c0d616a79
#
_cell.length_a   1.000
_cell.length_b   1.000
_cell.length_c   1.000
_cell.angle_alpha   90.00
_cell.angle_beta   90.00
_cell.angle_gamma   90.00
#
_symmetry.space_group_name_H-M   'P 1'
#
loop_
_entity.id
_entity.type
_entity.pdbx_description
1 polymer ?
#
loop_
_entity_poly.entity_id
_entity_poly.type
_entity_poly.pdbx_seq_one_letter_code
_entity_poly.pdbx_strand_id
1 'polypeptide(L)'
;MSRRHRIMASCVVAVLGASMFLTQPASAIEASQPFVSKAATKKINTCPTSLLTTGTKNYIVRFADNATEADVNRLVTLKNGRVLPNRRFSRTFNGAVVELTPRAARDLCLLNDASLQWVEEDQALTVTPITASVQQMNTVASNSWGRDRIDQRSGTNNTYSYITDGAGVDIYIVDTGILATHSQFGGRVATGFSTIADAIGTSDCNGHGTHVAGTAAGSTLGVAPAANLIPVRVLDCNGGGTVSGVIAGIEWAIGHHTTTPAVMNLSLGAGKSDSLNAAIDRAFLDGITVVAAAGNSNVDACTVSPASNVNSALTVGATTTTDARASYSNFGACLDVFAPGSGITSAWHTSTSATNTISGTSMAAPHVAGLAARYLSAARTAVPSQVMDAIRNEATPNVVTSAGTLSPNLLAYGDPAVIPATPPVIAPSNPDAATGPPGSGTTQAPTVPGAPLQPRALSGLTSSWLDWTEASTGGLPITGHVVQIYRKGELVGRVVVDADESHTIGNLRAASSHTFAVAAMNAVGVGPFSERSNTIIPLRATRAFSAPQGSSNTDAIPARPTRVRAQQVRSSVDVTWTVPENAAVANYEVLFIQKNRVVAKAITDSVAGVRIFGLKRGVYAVRVRAVNTAGSSPRSKFARLVFR
;
A
#
# COMPACT_ATOMS: atom_id res chain seq x y z
N MET A 1 7.53 -61.99 -36.56
CA MET A 1 6.30 -62.78 -36.30
C MET A 1 5.28 -61.76 -35.85
N SER A 2 4.44 -61.37 -36.73
CA SER A 2 3.06 -61.83 -37.05
C SER A 2 2.03 -61.17 -36.17
N ARG A 3 1.35 -60.20 -36.70
CA ARG A 3 0.00 -60.15 -37.35
C ARG A 3 -1.07 -59.72 -36.33
N ARG A 4 -2.10 -58.91 -36.56
CA ARG A 4 -2.86 -58.35 -37.72
C ARG A 4 -3.91 -57.40 -37.13
N HIS A 5 -4.15 -56.26 -37.73
CA HIS A 5 -5.25 -55.86 -38.62
C HIS A 5 -6.69 -56.02 -38.06
N ARG A 6 -7.49 -54.94 -38.00
CA ARG A 6 -8.51 -54.46 -38.98
C ARG A 6 -9.29 -53.30 -38.32
N ILE A 7 -9.42 -52.12 -38.89
CA ILE A 7 -10.17 -51.59 -40.05
C ILE A 7 -11.68 -51.75 -39.92
N MET A 8 -12.34 -50.65 -40.00
CA MET A 8 -13.58 -50.18 -40.68
C MET A 8 -14.53 -49.44 -39.75
N ALA A 9 -15.29 -48.46 -40.12
CA ALA A 9 -15.44 -47.60 -41.30
C ALA A 9 -16.52 -46.56 -40.98
N SER A 10 -16.43 -45.48 -41.66
CA SER A 10 -17.35 -44.36 -41.89
C SER A 10 -18.87 -44.63 -41.77
N CYS A 11 -19.60 -43.62 -41.27
CA CYS A 11 -20.85 -43.20 -41.93
C CYS A 11 -21.05 -41.69 -41.76
N VAL A 12 -21.04 -41.01 -42.89
CA VAL A 12 -21.47 -39.62 -43.13
C VAL A 12 -22.98 -39.65 -43.30
N VAL A 13 -23.70 -38.78 -42.58
CA VAL A 13 -25.04 -38.35 -43.00
C VAL A 13 -25.12 -36.84 -42.88
N ALA A 14 -25.18 -36.20 -44.03
CA ALA A 14 -25.55 -34.80 -44.18
C ALA A 14 -27.08 -34.69 -44.20
N VAL A 15 -27.65 -33.77 -43.44
CA VAL A 15 -29.01 -33.29 -43.67
C VAL A 15 -28.99 -31.74 -43.59
N LEU A 16 -29.32 -31.15 -44.72
CA LEU A 16 -29.71 -29.77 -44.91
C LEU A 16 -31.03 -29.49 -44.18
N GLY A 17 -31.17 -28.32 -43.56
CA GLY A 17 -32.47 -27.92 -43.00
C GLY A 17 -32.47 -26.49 -42.41
N ALA A 18 -32.75 -25.52 -43.26
CA ALA A 18 -33.57 -24.30 -43.06
C ALA A 18 -33.24 -23.37 -41.85
N SER A 19 -32.81 -22.19 -42.22
CA SER A 19 -32.81 -20.98 -41.43
C SER A 19 -34.24 -20.60 -40.99
N MET A 20 -34.47 -20.50 -39.69
CA MET A 20 -35.56 -19.71 -39.11
C MET A 20 -34.97 -18.65 -38.19
N PHE A 21 -35.05 -17.39 -38.63
CA PHE A 21 -34.85 -16.26 -37.74
C PHE A 21 -35.98 -16.21 -36.72
N LEU A 22 -35.68 -16.49 -35.48
CA LEU A 22 -36.52 -16.17 -34.33
C LEU A 22 -35.90 -14.93 -33.63
N THR A 23 -36.55 -13.81 -33.77
CA THR A 23 -36.34 -12.60 -32.98
C THR A 23 -36.63 -12.92 -31.51
N GLN A 24 -35.61 -12.92 -30.67
CA GLN A 24 -35.82 -12.89 -29.23
C GLN A 24 -36.16 -11.47 -28.79
N PRO A 25 -37.13 -11.29 -27.89
CA PRO A 25 -37.39 -9.98 -27.29
C PRO A 25 -36.27 -9.58 -26.35
N ALA A 26 -35.90 -8.31 -26.38
CA ALA A 26 -34.95 -7.71 -25.47
C ALA A 26 -35.34 -7.96 -24.01
N SER A 27 -34.54 -8.73 -23.30
CA SER A 27 -34.66 -8.88 -21.86
C SER A 27 -34.41 -7.53 -21.20
N ALA A 28 -35.41 -7.05 -20.47
CA ALA A 28 -35.27 -5.89 -19.60
C ALA A 28 -34.06 -6.08 -18.67
N ILE A 29 -33.18 -5.10 -18.65
CA ILE A 29 -32.11 -5.00 -17.66
C ILE A 29 -32.81 -4.74 -16.32
N GLU A 30 -32.90 -5.76 -15.49
CA GLU A 30 -33.31 -5.61 -14.09
C GLU A 30 -32.35 -4.62 -13.42
N ALA A 31 -32.94 -3.53 -12.93
CA ALA A 31 -32.22 -2.51 -12.17
C ALA A 31 -31.62 -3.19 -10.92
N SER A 32 -30.29 -3.17 -10.84
CA SER A 32 -29.55 -3.59 -9.64
C SER A 32 -30.06 -2.86 -8.42
N GLN A 33 -30.45 -3.61 -7.40
CA GLN A 33 -30.85 -3.13 -6.09
C GLN A 33 -29.79 -2.18 -5.49
N PRO A 34 -30.16 -1.11 -4.81
CA PRO A 34 -29.20 -0.18 -4.24
C PRO A 34 -28.38 -0.86 -3.12
N PHE A 35 -27.07 -0.62 -3.15
CA PHE A 35 -26.15 -0.97 -2.06
C PHE A 35 -26.73 -0.46 -0.73
N VAL A 36 -27.05 -1.36 0.19
CA VAL A 36 -27.39 -1.01 1.56
C VAL A 36 -26.11 -0.62 2.28
N SER A 37 -25.84 0.67 2.38
CA SER A 37 -24.72 1.17 3.15
C SER A 37 -24.96 0.91 4.63
N LYS A 38 -23.93 0.49 5.38
CA LYS A 38 -23.93 0.45 6.85
C LYS A 38 -24.48 1.77 7.39
N ALA A 39 -25.43 1.71 8.32
CA ALA A 39 -25.88 2.90 9.03
C ALA A 39 -24.67 3.67 9.57
N ALA A 40 -24.39 4.82 8.98
CA ALA A 40 -23.28 5.66 9.40
C ALA A 40 -23.62 6.24 10.77
N THR A 41 -22.74 6.05 11.73
CA THR A 41 -22.87 6.67 13.05
C THR A 41 -22.88 8.19 12.88
N LYS A 42 -23.83 8.88 13.49
CA LYS A 42 -23.98 10.33 13.39
C LYS A 42 -22.68 11.02 13.84
N LYS A 43 -22.01 11.74 12.93
CA LYS A 43 -20.77 12.50 13.22
C LYS A 43 -21.15 13.86 13.84
N ILE A 44 -21.29 13.93 15.14
CA ILE A 44 -21.64 15.18 15.86
C ILE A 44 -20.53 16.24 15.73
N ASN A 45 -19.28 15.83 15.54
CA ASN A 45 -18.12 16.73 15.47
C ASN A 45 -18.01 17.53 14.14
N THR A 46 -18.87 17.29 13.17
CA THR A 46 -18.88 17.98 11.86
C THR A 46 -20.07 18.90 11.70
N CYS A 47 -20.81 19.18 12.78
CA CYS A 47 -21.95 20.09 12.69
C CYS A 47 -21.50 21.54 12.44
N PRO A 48 -22.27 22.32 11.61
CA PRO A 48 -22.00 23.75 11.43
C PRO A 48 -21.93 24.47 12.78
N THR A 49 -20.92 25.30 12.99
CA THR A 49 -20.65 25.95 14.28
C THR A 49 -21.31 27.33 14.41
N SER A 50 -21.70 27.95 13.29
CA SER A 50 -22.26 29.30 13.27
C SER A 50 -23.61 29.41 13.99
N LEU A 51 -23.76 30.47 14.77
CA LEU A 51 -24.97 30.83 15.49
C LEU A 51 -25.81 31.92 14.80
N LEU A 52 -25.45 32.33 13.61
CA LEU A 52 -26.16 33.38 12.87
C LEU A 52 -27.61 32.98 12.61
N THR A 53 -28.55 33.85 12.97
CA THR A 53 -30.01 33.65 12.83
C THR A 53 -30.58 34.32 11.59
N THR A 54 -29.77 35.13 10.91
CA THR A 54 -30.16 35.89 9.71
C THR A 54 -29.29 35.44 8.51
N GLY A 55 -29.87 35.54 7.32
CA GLY A 55 -29.27 35.02 6.12
C GLY A 55 -29.41 33.49 6.01
N THR A 56 -29.78 33.02 4.83
CA THR A 56 -29.85 31.58 4.55
C THR A 56 -28.64 31.15 3.72
N LYS A 57 -28.23 29.91 3.92
CA LYS A 57 -27.23 29.19 3.13
C LYS A 57 -27.78 27.84 2.72
N ASN A 58 -27.16 27.23 1.75
CA ASN A 58 -27.45 25.86 1.35
C ASN A 58 -26.65 24.88 2.18
N TYR A 59 -27.29 23.84 2.64
CA TYR A 59 -26.70 22.74 3.41
C TYR A 59 -27.04 21.41 2.76
N ILE A 60 -26.08 20.52 2.66
CA ILE A 60 -26.31 19.12 2.32
C ILE A 60 -26.74 18.42 3.59
N VAL A 61 -27.96 17.90 3.59
CA VAL A 61 -28.51 17.13 4.71
C VAL A 61 -28.61 15.68 4.29
N ARG A 62 -27.90 14.79 4.99
CA ARG A 62 -28.02 13.35 4.82
C ARG A 62 -28.96 12.77 5.87
N PHE A 63 -29.93 12.02 5.39
CA PHE A 63 -30.88 11.28 6.20
C PHE A 63 -30.46 9.80 6.30
N ALA A 64 -31.00 9.07 7.26
CA ALA A 64 -30.84 7.63 7.33
C ALA A 64 -31.41 6.96 6.07
N ASP A 65 -30.82 5.85 5.66
CA ASP A 65 -31.22 5.17 4.42
C ASP A 65 -32.68 4.69 4.43
N ASN A 66 -33.24 4.45 5.64
CA ASN A 66 -34.62 4.09 5.88
C ASN A 66 -35.56 5.29 6.19
N ALA A 67 -35.05 6.52 6.18
CA ALA A 67 -35.86 7.71 6.42
C ALA A 67 -36.81 7.94 5.23
N THR A 68 -38.08 8.15 5.56
CA THR A 68 -39.13 8.40 4.59
C THR A 68 -39.18 9.86 4.15
N GLU A 69 -39.87 10.16 3.08
CA GLU A 69 -40.08 11.54 2.67
C GLU A 69 -40.82 12.37 3.72
N ALA A 70 -41.71 11.75 4.48
CA ALA A 70 -42.39 12.39 5.60
C ALA A 70 -41.41 12.78 6.72
N ASP A 71 -40.40 11.95 7.01
CA ASP A 71 -39.34 12.26 7.98
C ASP A 71 -38.48 13.44 7.50
N VAL A 72 -38.13 13.45 6.24
CA VAL A 72 -37.35 14.55 5.62
C VAL A 72 -38.13 15.86 5.73
N ASN A 73 -39.38 15.87 5.29
CA ASN A 73 -40.23 17.06 5.34
C ASN A 73 -40.45 17.54 6.79
N ARG A 74 -40.67 16.63 7.73
CA ARG A 74 -40.79 16.92 9.16
C ARG A 74 -39.54 17.60 9.72
N LEU A 75 -38.35 17.04 9.44
CA LEU A 75 -37.09 17.55 9.96
C LEU A 75 -36.72 18.91 9.37
N VAL A 76 -36.92 19.08 8.06
CA VAL A 76 -36.65 20.35 7.37
C VAL A 76 -37.62 21.45 7.84
N THR A 77 -38.91 21.16 7.89
CA THR A 77 -39.95 22.12 8.33
C THR A 77 -39.77 22.51 9.81
N LEU A 78 -39.33 21.58 10.67
CA LEU A 78 -39.06 21.84 12.11
C LEU A 78 -38.04 22.97 12.31
N LYS A 79 -37.19 23.23 11.32
CA LYS A 79 -36.12 24.27 11.33
C LYS A 79 -36.38 25.40 10.35
N ASN A 80 -37.63 25.55 9.88
CA ASN A 80 -38.02 26.53 8.87
C ASN A 80 -37.16 26.47 7.62
N GLY A 81 -36.72 25.27 7.25
CA GLY A 81 -35.91 25.02 6.08
C GLY A 81 -36.73 24.74 4.83
N ARG A 82 -36.13 24.85 3.68
CA ARG A 82 -36.71 24.52 2.37
C ARG A 82 -35.79 23.59 1.59
N VAL A 83 -36.31 22.45 1.17
CA VAL A 83 -35.59 21.58 0.22
C VAL A 83 -35.53 22.26 -1.14
N LEU A 84 -34.34 22.38 -1.73
CA LEU A 84 -34.19 22.99 -3.04
C LEU A 84 -34.76 22.07 -4.13
N PRO A 85 -35.50 22.64 -5.14
CA PRO A 85 -36.03 21.85 -6.26
C PRO A 85 -34.90 21.10 -7.00
N ASN A 86 -35.14 19.85 -7.37
CA ASN A 86 -34.19 18.99 -8.12
C ASN A 86 -32.84 18.77 -7.45
N ARG A 87 -32.74 18.94 -6.13
CA ARG A 87 -31.52 18.74 -5.33
C ARG A 87 -31.73 17.66 -4.27
N ARG A 88 -32.40 16.57 -4.67
CA ARG A 88 -32.53 15.33 -3.88
C ARG A 88 -31.51 14.32 -4.37
N PHE A 89 -30.90 13.62 -3.43
CA PHE A 89 -29.96 12.53 -3.66
C PHE A 89 -30.62 11.22 -3.28
N SER A 90 -30.64 10.25 -4.16
CA SER A 90 -31.24 8.93 -3.90
C SER A 90 -30.39 7.76 -4.39
N ARG A 91 -29.41 8.04 -5.26
CA ARG A 91 -28.50 7.02 -5.82
C ARG A 91 -27.18 6.90 -5.06
N THR A 92 -26.69 8.00 -4.51
CA THR A 92 -25.45 8.03 -3.73
C THR A 92 -25.70 7.88 -2.23
N PHE A 93 -26.75 8.54 -1.74
CA PHE A 93 -27.24 8.47 -0.37
C PHE A 93 -28.64 9.09 -0.28
N ASN A 94 -29.38 8.81 0.78
CA ASN A 94 -30.65 9.47 1.04
C ASN A 94 -30.39 10.88 1.58
N GLY A 95 -30.55 11.92 0.76
CA GLY A 95 -30.21 13.29 1.13
C GLY A 95 -30.87 14.36 0.31
N ALA A 96 -30.69 15.61 0.73
CA ALA A 96 -31.17 16.79 0.00
C ALA A 96 -30.29 18.00 0.27
N VAL A 97 -30.30 18.97 -0.66
CA VAL A 97 -29.81 20.32 -0.36
C VAL A 97 -30.96 21.10 0.25
N VAL A 98 -30.73 21.64 1.43
CA VAL A 98 -31.72 22.37 2.24
C VAL A 98 -31.22 23.78 2.49
N GLU A 99 -32.06 24.77 2.19
CA GLU A 99 -31.81 26.16 2.54
C GLU A 99 -32.20 26.40 4.00
N LEU A 100 -31.25 26.81 4.84
CA LEU A 100 -31.37 27.03 6.28
C LEU A 100 -30.56 28.25 6.70
N THR A 101 -30.95 28.88 7.83
CA THR A 101 -30.01 29.77 8.52
C THR A 101 -28.89 28.95 9.15
N PRO A 102 -27.67 29.50 9.34
CA PRO A 102 -26.56 28.78 9.94
C PRO A 102 -26.90 28.17 11.31
N ARG A 103 -27.64 28.88 12.13
CA ARG A 103 -28.14 28.40 13.42
C ARG A 103 -29.12 27.22 13.28
N ALA A 104 -30.04 27.33 12.31
CA ALA A 104 -31.01 26.26 12.05
C ALA A 104 -30.32 24.98 11.57
N ALA A 105 -29.31 25.10 10.73
CA ALA A 105 -28.51 23.98 10.24
C ALA A 105 -27.73 23.29 11.37
N ARG A 106 -27.09 24.09 12.26
CA ARG A 106 -26.46 23.58 13.46
C ARG A 106 -27.44 22.88 14.39
N ASP A 107 -28.58 23.50 14.68
CA ASP A 107 -29.61 22.96 15.55
C ASP A 107 -30.27 21.71 14.97
N LEU A 108 -30.36 21.61 13.63
CA LEU A 108 -30.79 20.40 12.93
C LEU A 108 -29.76 19.29 13.09
N CYS A 109 -28.50 19.59 12.89
CA CYS A 109 -27.38 18.63 13.02
C CYS A 109 -27.31 18.06 14.46
N LEU A 110 -27.57 18.88 15.47
CA LEU A 110 -27.49 18.47 16.87
C LEU A 110 -28.74 17.69 17.36
N LEU A 111 -29.81 17.60 16.52
CA LEU A 111 -30.98 16.79 16.88
C LEU A 111 -30.58 15.32 17.04
N ASN A 112 -31.01 14.70 18.13
CA ASN A 112 -30.93 13.27 18.36
C ASN A 112 -32.11 12.55 17.69
N ASP A 113 -32.17 12.63 16.34
CA ASP A 113 -33.20 12.00 15.53
C ASP A 113 -32.60 10.89 14.69
N ALA A 114 -33.15 9.69 14.80
CA ALA A 114 -32.64 8.50 14.11
C ALA A 114 -32.74 8.60 12.57
N SER A 115 -33.62 9.48 12.07
CA SER A 115 -33.77 9.71 10.63
C SER A 115 -32.74 10.68 10.06
N LEU A 116 -31.87 11.28 10.88
CA LEU A 116 -30.84 12.25 10.46
C LEU A 116 -29.44 11.70 10.72
N GLN A 117 -28.59 11.74 9.70
CA GLN A 117 -27.19 11.31 9.82
C GLN A 117 -26.23 12.48 10.02
N TRP A 118 -26.22 13.46 9.11
CA TRP A 118 -25.40 14.68 9.24
C TRP A 118 -25.93 15.86 8.43
N VAL A 119 -25.39 17.05 8.72
CA VAL A 119 -25.64 18.30 8.02
C VAL A 119 -24.30 18.96 7.76
N GLU A 120 -24.02 19.33 6.51
CA GLU A 120 -22.80 20.06 6.12
C GLU A 120 -23.16 21.26 5.25
N GLU A 121 -22.32 22.30 5.26
CA GLU A 121 -22.51 23.45 4.37
C GLU A 121 -22.21 23.05 2.93
N ASP A 122 -23.09 23.41 1.99
CA ASP A 122 -22.87 23.22 0.56
C ASP A 122 -21.82 24.23 0.09
N GLN A 123 -20.58 23.77 0.04
CA GLN A 123 -19.43 24.61 -0.29
C GLN A 123 -19.36 24.83 -1.81
N ALA A 124 -19.13 26.08 -2.24
CA ALA A 124 -18.81 26.38 -3.61
C ALA A 124 -17.48 25.72 -3.99
N LEU A 125 -17.52 24.78 -4.93
CA LEU A 125 -16.35 24.26 -5.61
C LEU A 125 -15.95 25.31 -6.66
N THR A 126 -14.91 26.06 -6.40
CA THR A 126 -14.17 26.76 -7.45
C THR A 126 -13.17 25.77 -8.04
N VAL A 127 -13.45 25.25 -9.21
CA VAL A 127 -12.39 24.78 -10.09
C VAL A 127 -11.61 26.05 -10.43
N THR A 128 -10.54 26.34 -9.70
CA THR A 128 -9.49 27.18 -10.27
C THR A 128 -9.05 26.39 -11.49
N PRO A 129 -9.15 26.92 -12.74
CA PRO A 129 -8.45 26.29 -13.82
C PRO A 129 -6.98 26.42 -13.43
N ILE A 130 -6.42 25.35 -12.94
CA ILE A 130 -5.04 25.08 -13.22
C ILE A 130 -5.07 25.05 -14.72
N THR A 131 -4.48 26.06 -15.37
CA THR A 131 -3.92 25.89 -16.68
C THR A 131 -2.89 24.78 -16.47
N ALA A 132 -3.39 23.56 -16.46
CA ALA A 132 -2.60 22.44 -16.83
C ALA A 132 -2.12 22.85 -18.21
N SER A 133 -0.87 23.30 -18.29
CA SER A 133 -0.12 23.14 -19.51
C SER A 133 -0.45 21.71 -19.89
N VAL A 134 -1.13 21.52 -21.02
CA VAL A 134 -1.36 20.18 -21.55
C VAL A 134 0.03 19.63 -21.66
N GLN A 135 0.44 18.80 -20.67
CA GLN A 135 1.72 18.14 -20.69
C GLN A 135 1.59 17.17 -21.84
N GLN A 136 2.20 17.57 -22.94
CA GLN A 136 2.19 16.80 -24.16
C GLN A 136 2.86 15.48 -23.85
N MET A 137 2.19 14.38 -24.12
CA MET A 137 2.77 13.05 -23.98
C MET A 137 4.02 12.99 -24.88
N ASN A 138 5.18 12.78 -24.28
CA ASN A 138 6.42 12.62 -25.01
C ASN A 138 6.48 11.17 -25.50
N THR A 139 6.65 10.98 -26.79
CA THR A 139 6.92 9.69 -27.40
C THR A 139 8.26 9.76 -28.13
N VAL A 140 9.20 8.93 -27.73
CA VAL A 140 10.56 8.89 -28.28
C VAL A 140 10.90 7.47 -28.72
N ALA A 141 11.77 7.35 -29.75
CA ALA A 141 12.29 6.04 -30.13
C ALA A 141 12.99 5.39 -28.95
N SER A 142 12.71 4.12 -28.69
CA SER A 142 13.35 3.37 -27.61
C SER A 142 14.51 2.54 -28.15
N ASN A 143 15.71 2.80 -27.63
CA ASN A 143 16.91 2.02 -27.89
C ASN A 143 17.14 0.90 -26.85
N SER A 144 16.20 0.73 -25.92
CA SER A 144 16.21 -0.30 -24.89
C SER A 144 14.83 -0.95 -24.80
N TRP A 145 14.76 -2.24 -25.07
CA TRP A 145 13.51 -2.99 -25.02
C TRP A 145 12.86 -2.93 -23.63
N GLY A 146 13.68 -2.83 -22.57
CA GLY A 146 13.19 -2.79 -21.20
C GLY A 146 12.35 -1.55 -20.92
N ARG A 147 12.83 -0.38 -21.38
CA ARG A 147 12.10 0.87 -21.27
C ARG A 147 10.81 0.86 -22.09
N ASP A 148 10.88 0.35 -23.34
CA ASP A 148 9.75 0.17 -24.24
C ASP A 148 8.69 -0.78 -23.63
N ARG A 149 9.11 -1.85 -22.93
CA ARG A 149 8.18 -2.83 -22.37
C ARG A 149 7.34 -2.29 -21.22
N ILE A 150 7.84 -1.34 -20.46
CA ILE A 150 7.18 -0.86 -19.23
C ILE A 150 6.23 0.34 -19.44
N ASP A 151 6.09 0.88 -20.64
CA ASP A 151 5.11 1.92 -20.97
C ASP A 151 3.86 1.36 -21.67
N GLN A 152 3.76 0.03 -21.76
CA GLN A 152 2.61 -0.66 -22.35
C GLN A 152 2.30 -1.97 -21.62
N ARG A 153 1.03 -2.41 -21.70
CA ARG A 153 0.57 -3.60 -20.98
C ARG A 153 1.04 -4.91 -21.61
N SER A 154 1.39 -4.91 -22.91
CA SER A 154 1.82 -6.13 -23.62
C SER A 154 2.75 -5.78 -24.79
N GLY A 155 3.78 -6.63 -25.00
CA GLY A 155 4.73 -6.53 -26.10
C GLY A 155 5.63 -5.29 -26.02
N THR A 156 6.20 -4.92 -27.17
CA THR A 156 7.05 -3.74 -27.40
C THR A 156 6.68 -3.11 -28.74
N ASN A 157 6.88 -1.81 -28.90
CA ASN A 157 6.56 -1.06 -30.12
C ASN A 157 7.71 -0.17 -30.62
N ASN A 158 8.92 -0.32 -30.04
CA ASN A 158 10.12 0.46 -30.30
C ASN A 158 10.00 1.95 -29.96
N THR A 159 9.04 2.32 -29.13
CA THR A 159 8.90 3.68 -28.60
C THR A 159 8.86 3.67 -27.09
N TYR A 160 9.04 4.82 -26.48
CA TYR A 160 8.83 5.03 -25.05
C TYR A 160 8.03 6.31 -24.86
N SER A 161 6.91 6.20 -24.20
CA SER A 161 5.97 7.29 -23.99
C SER A 161 5.87 7.64 -22.49
N TYR A 162 5.82 8.94 -22.19
CA TYR A 162 5.71 9.44 -20.84
C TYR A 162 5.17 10.86 -20.79
N ILE A 163 4.49 11.21 -19.70
CA ILE A 163 4.08 12.59 -19.39
C ILE A 163 5.09 13.21 -18.43
N THR A 164 5.50 12.46 -17.40
CA THR A 164 6.45 12.89 -16.38
C THR A 164 7.82 12.26 -16.64
N ASP A 165 8.87 13.04 -16.50
CA ASP A 165 10.25 12.69 -16.86
C ASP A 165 11.21 12.58 -15.67
N GLY A 166 10.72 12.74 -14.44
CA GLY A 166 11.53 12.70 -13.22
C GLY A 166 12.16 14.03 -12.84
N ALA A 167 11.84 15.14 -13.53
CA ALA A 167 12.41 16.45 -13.22
C ALA A 167 12.24 16.85 -11.76
N GLY A 168 13.33 17.32 -11.14
CA GLY A 168 13.38 17.75 -9.74
C GLY A 168 13.32 16.62 -8.72
N VAL A 169 13.60 15.37 -9.13
CA VAL A 169 13.74 14.21 -8.25
C VAL A 169 15.18 13.74 -8.24
N ASP A 170 15.72 13.41 -7.09
CA ASP A 170 17.07 12.90 -6.90
C ASP A 170 17.04 11.36 -6.88
N ILE A 171 17.90 10.72 -7.69
CA ILE A 171 18.10 9.27 -7.66
C ILE A 171 19.50 8.98 -7.11
N TYR A 172 19.58 8.46 -5.90
CA TYR A 172 20.82 7.96 -5.31
C TYR A 172 21.15 6.60 -5.93
N ILE A 173 22.29 6.50 -6.61
CA ILE A 173 22.82 5.25 -7.19
C ILE A 173 23.87 4.69 -6.24
N VAL A 174 23.49 3.73 -5.41
CA VAL A 174 24.37 3.07 -4.44
C VAL A 174 25.03 1.88 -5.11
N ASP A 175 26.22 2.09 -5.69
CA ASP A 175 26.83 1.16 -6.65
C ASP A 175 28.35 1.38 -6.81
N THR A 176 28.92 1.11 -7.99
CA THR A 176 30.35 1.26 -8.36
C THR A 176 30.75 2.70 -8.70
N GLY A 177 29.83 3.66 -8.64
CA GLY A 177 30.02 5.05 -9.07
C GLY A 177 29.27 5.37 -10.37
N ILE A 178 29.48 6.57 -10.92
CA ILE A 178 28.89 7.00 -12.20
C ILE A 178 29.95 7.74 -13.03
N LEU A 179 30.07 7.44 -14.32
CA LEU A 179 30.82 8.27 -15.27
C LEU A 179 30.02 9.54 -15.58
N ALA A 180 30.19 10.58 -14.76
CA ALA A 180 29.39 11.80 -14.81
C ALA A 180 29.44 12.55 -16.15
N THR A 181 30.54 12.39 -16.91
CA THR A 181 30.74 13.00 -18.24
C THR A 181 30.06 12.25 -19.39
N HIS A 182 29.37 11.14 -19.09
CA HIS A 182 28.67 10.37 -20.12
C HIS A 182 27.53 11.17 -20.73
N SER A 183 27.37 11.16 -22.06
CA SER A 183 26.40 11.95 -22.83
C SER A 183 24.95 11.70 -22.41
N GLN A 184 24.63 10.51 -21.90
CA GLN A 184 23.31 10.18 -21.38
C GLN A 184 22.91 11.01 -20.14
N PHE A 185 23.84 11.64 -19.46
CA PHE A 185 23.52 12.34 -18.22
C PHE A 185 23.41 13.87 -18.36
N GLY A 186 24.03 14.44 -19.40
CA GLY A 186 23.82 15.87 -19.72
C GLY A 186 24.03 16.84 -18.55
N GLY A 187 25.02 16.57 -17.68
CA GLY A 187 25.31 17.40 -16.51
C GLY A 187 24.39 17.18 -15.28
N ARG A 188 23.49 16.19 -15.31
CA ARG A 188 22.54 15.88 -14.21
C ARG A 188 23.14 15.00 -13.10
N VAL A 189 24.43 14.66 -13.15
CA VAL A 189 25.13 13.93 -12.09
C VAL A 189 25.68 14.95 -11.10
N ALA A 190 25.14 14.94 -9.89
CA ALA A 190 25.57 15.84 -8.80
C ALA A 190 26.80 15.28 -8.07
N THR A 191 27.32 16.08 -7.14
CA THR A 191 28.37 15.63 -6.21
C THR A 191 27.83 14.52 -5.33
N GLY A 192 28.56 13.42 -5.22
CA GLY A 192 28.18 12.26 -4.45
C GLY A 192 29.20 11.91 -3.36
N PHE A 193 29.18 10.65 -2.95
CA PHE A 193 29.99 10.13 -1.84
C PHE A 193 30.67 8.80 -2.23
N SER A 194 31.83 8.53 -1.67
CA SER A 194 32.52 7.24 -1.82
C SER A 194 32.95 6.70 -0.46
N THR A 195 32.68 5.42 -0.22
CA THR A 195 33.24 4.65 0.90
C THR A 195 34.53 3.93 0.51
N ILE A 196 34.88 3.95 -0.77
CA ILE A 196 36.09 3.30 -1.29
C ILE A 196 37.26 4.28 -1.18
N ALA A 197 38.31 3.87 -0.46
CA ALA A 197 39.49 4.69 -0.22
C ALA A 197 40.49 4.59 -1.39
N ASP A 198 40.11 5.16 -2.55
CA ASP A 198 40.97 5.28 -3.71
C ASP A 198 40.91 6.69 -4.32
N ALA A 199 41.75 6.98 -5.32
CA ALA A 199 41.83 8.28 -5.97
C ALA A 199 40.68 8.51 -6.99
N ILE A 200 39.81 7.57 -7.21
CA ILE A 200 38.75 7.61 -8.24
C ILE A 200 37.52 8.40 -7.74
N GLY A 201 37.34 8.48 -6.42
CA GLY A 201 36.21 9.17 -5.82
C GLY A 201 34.87 8.54 -6.19
N THR A 202 33.93 9.33 -6.74
CA THR A 202 32.60 8.86 -7.13
C THR A 202 32.50 8.41 -8.58
N SER A 203 33.59 8.51 -9.37
CA SER A 203 33.62 8.05 -10.75
C SER A 203 33.56 6.51 -10.81
N ASP A 204 33.01 6.00 -11.90
CA ASP A 204 32.87 4.57 -12.12
C ASP A 204 34.08 4.01 -12.88
N CYS A 205 34.69 2.97 -12.35
CA CYS A 205 35.80 2.23 -12.99
C CYS A 205 35.43 0.76 -13.29
N ASN A 206 34.21 0.35 -13.02
CA ASN A 206 33.65 -0.97 -13.29
C ASN A 206 32.68 -0.95 -14.49
N GLY A 207 31.74 -0.01 -14.46
CA GLY A 207 30.69 0.18 -15.46
C GLY A 207 29.27 -0.17 -14.97
N HIS A 208 29.14 -0.96 -13.91
CA HIS A 208 27.84 -1.41 -13.41
C HIS A 208 26.99 -0.22 -12.93
N GLY A 209 27.53 0.68 -12.12
CA GLY A 209 26.79 1.86 -11.62
C GLY A 209 26.42 2.85 -12.72
N THR A 210 27.29 3.05 -13.74
CA THR A 210 26.97 3.87 -14.93
C THR A 210 25.83 3.24 -15.73
N HIS A 211 25.79 1.91 -15.85
CA HIS A 211 24.71 1.18 -16.53
C HIS A 211 23.39 1.32 -15.78
N VAL A 212 23.40 1.14 -14.48
CA VAL A 212 22.24 1.32 -13.59
C VAL A 212 21.71 2.76 -13.67
N ALA A 213 22.58 3.76 -13.56
CA ALA A 213 22.24 5.18 -13.70
C ALA A 213 21.62 5.49 -15.09
N GLY A 214 22.19 4.92 -16.15
CA GLY A 214 21.70 5.06 -17.51
C GLY A 214 20.30 4.47 -17.70
N THR A 215 20.01 3.31 -17.09
CA THR A 215 18.71 2.67 -17.12
C THR A 215 17.67 3.45 -16.30
N ALA A 216 18.05 4.01 -15.16
CA ALA A 216 17.14 4.83 -14.35
C ALA A 216 16.84 6.19 -15.00
N ALA A 217 17.89 6.92 -15.46
CA ALA A 217 17.76 8.34 -15.83
C ALA A 217 18.62 8.79 -17.03
N GLY A 218 19.07 7.88 -17.88
CA GLY A 218 19.71 8.26 -19.15
C GLY A 218 18.76 9.03 -20.06
N SER A 219 19.25 10.05 -20.76
CA SER A 219 18.43 10.92 -21.60
C SER A 219 17.67 10.19 -22.70
N THR A 220 18.26 9.13 -23.28
CA THR A 220 17.65 8.30 -24.34
C THR A 220 17.49 6.82 -23.96
N LEU A 221 18.09 6.39 -22.85
CA LEU A 221 18.08 5.02 -22.37
C LEU A 221 17.29 4.85 -21.06
N GLY A 222 17.07 5.95 -20.33
CA GLY A 222 16.49 5.96 -19.01
C GLY A 222 14.96 6.09 -18.99
N VAL A 223 14.37 5.63 -17.90
CA VAL A 223 12.93 5.70 -17.62
C VAL A 223 12.53 7.11 -17.15
N ALA A 224 13.40 7.80 -16.41
CA ALA A 224 13.19 9.15 -15.88
C ALA A 224 14.27 10.12 -16.42
N PRO A 225 14.21 10.52 -17.72
CA PRO A 225 15.32 11.17 -18.42
C PRO A 225 15.69 12.56 -17.90
N ALA A 226 14.89 13.18 -17.03
CA ALA A 226 15.19 14.48 -16.41
C ALA A 226 15.51 14.42 -14.92
N ALA A 227 15.51 13.24 -14.30
CA ALA A 227 15.89 13.10 -12.89
C ALA A 227 17.39 13.40 -12.67
N ASN A 228 17.73 13.94 -11.50
CA ASN A 228 19.11 14.09 -11.05
C ASN A 228 19.68 12.74 -10.61
N LEU A 229 20.97 12.57 -10.73
CA LEU A 229 21.69 11.37 -10.33
C LEU A 229 22.74 11.73 -9.27
N ILE A 230 22.74 10.98 -8.17
CA ILE A 230 23.69 11.18 -7.07
C ILE A 230 24.46 9.89 -6.87
N PRO A 231 25.75 9.83 -7.25
CA PRO A 231 26.58 8.65 -7.10
C PRO A 231 26.92 8.43 -5.61
N VAL A 232 26.61 7.23 -5.10
CA VAL A 232 27.06 6.76 -3.79
C VAL A 232 27.90 5.51 -4.03
N ARG A 233 29.21 5.71 -4.18
CA ARG A 233 30.11 4.64 -4.54
C ARG A 233 30.48 3.81 -3.30
N VAL A 234 30.00 2.59 -3.27
CA VAL A 234 30.20 1.62 -2.18
C VAL A 234 30.87 0.32 -2.66
N LEU A 235 31.08 0.22 -3.98
CA LEU A 235 31.73 -0.90 -4.65
C LEU A 235 32.98 -0.44 -5.40
N ASP A 236 34.02 -1.26 -5.40
CA ASP A 236 35.29 -1.01 -6.07
C ASP A 236 35.24 -1.27 -7.59
N CYS A 237 36.38 -1.16 -8.26
CA CYS A 237 36.49 -1.41 -9.71
C CYS A 237 36.23 -2.87 -10.14
N ASN A 238 36.24 -3.80 -9.20
CA ASN A 238 35.91 -5.21 -9.43
C ASN A 238 34.44 -5.51 -9.07
N GLY A 239 33.67 -4.50 -8.61
CA GLY A 239 32.30 -4.67 -8.14
C GLY A 239 32.20 -5.25 -6.72
N GLY A 240 33.30 -5.30 -5.98
CA GLY A 240 33.36 -5.77 -4.60
C GLY A 240 33.11 -4.64 -3.60
N GLY A 241 32.50 -4.98 -2.44
CA GLY A 241 32.25 -4.06 -1.35
C GLY A 241 31.92 -4.77 -0.05
N THR A 242 31.57 -4.02 0.98
CA THR A 242 31.19 -4.58 2.28
C THR A 242 29.82 -4.09 2.71
N VAL A 243 29.11 -4.87 3.52
CA VAL A 243 27.82 -4.45 4.09
C VAL A 243 27.98 -3.14 4.88
N SER A 244 29.06 -2.99 5.63
CA SER A 244 29.34 -1.75 6.37
C SER A 244 29.59 -0.54 5.46
N GLY A 245 30.25 -0.75 4.30
CA GLY A 245 30.42 0.28 3.27
C GLY A 245 29.08 0.73 2.68
N VAL A 246 28.20 -0.23 2.36
CA VAL A 246 26.84 0.08 1.89
C VAL A 246 26.04 0.85 2.94
N ILE A 247 26.09 0.43 4.22
CA ILE A 247 25.43 1.14 5.32
C ILE A 247 25.98 2.58 5.44
N ALA A 248 27.29 2.79 5.36
CA ALA A 248 27.87 4.13 5.42
C ALA A 248 27.43 5.01 4.23
N GLY A 249 27.29 4.42 3.04
CA GLY A 249 26.73 5.11 1.87
C GLY A 249 25.26 5.52 2.07
N ILE A 250 24.44 4.64 2.66
CA ILE A 250 23.04 4.93 2.99
C ILE A 250 22.95 6.03 4.07
N GLU A 251 23.75 5.95 5.12
CA GLU A 251 23.80 7.00 6.16
C GLU A 251 24.18 8.36 5.59
N TRP A 252 25.18 8.41 4.68
CA TRP A 252 25.51 9.64 4.00
C TRP A 252 24.34 10.15 3.15
N ALA A 253 23.66 9.30 2.40
CA ALA A 253 22.51 9.69 1.59
C ALA A 253 21.37 10.26 2.44
N ILE A 254 21.08 9.68 3.61
CA ILE A 254 20.12 10.21 4.59
C ILE A 254 20.57 11.61 5.08
N GLY A 255 21.83 11.80 5.40
CA GLY A 255 22.35 13.10 5.84
C GLY A 255 22.43 14.14 4.71
N HIS A 256 22.52 13.72 3.46
CA HIS A 256 22.53 14.58 2.28
C HIS A 256 21.11 14.93 1.80
N HIS A 257 20.16 14.03 2.00
CA HIS A 257 18.76 14.23 1.64
C HIS A 257 18.16 15.40 2.44
N THR A 258 17.37 16.21 1.75
CA THR A 258 16.66 17.36 2.35
C THR A 258 15.16 17.21 2.07
N THR A 259 14.53 18.19 1.44
CA THR A 259 13.11 18.16 1.07
C THR A 259 12.88 17.81 -0.40
N THR A 260 13.94 17.56 -1.17
CA THR A 260 13.82 17.15 -2.57
C THR A 260 13.29 15.71 -2.62
N PRO A 261 12.22 15.43 -3.39
CA PRO A 261 11.76 14.05 -3.55
C PRO A 261 12.88 13.12 -4.02
N ALA A 262 13.02 11.96 -3.40
CA ALA A 262 14.19 11.12 -3.62
C ALA A 262 13.87 9.62 -3.75
N VAL A 263 14.67 8.96 -4.58
CA VAL A 263 14.69 7.51 -4.78
C VAL A 263 16.11 7.01 -4.51
N MET A 264 16.27 5.85 -3.90
CA MET A 264 17.55 5.17 -3.72
C MET A 264 17.49 3.83 -4.44
N ASN A 265 18.40 3.63 -5.40
CA ASN A 265 18.53 2.35 -6.10
C ASN A 265 19.69 1.54 -5.54
N LEU A 266 19.40 0.33 -5.10
CA LEU A 266 20.34 -0.66 -4.55
C LEU A 266 20.41 -1.87 -5.49
N SER A 267 21.20 -1.75 -6.57
CA SER A 267 21.44 -2.83 -7.53
C SER A 267 22.57 -3.78 -7.07
N LEU A 268 22.55 -4.16 -5.80
CA LEU A 268 23.55 -4.97 -5.13
C LEU A 268 22.89 -5.93 -4.13
N GLY A 269 23.65 -6.88 -3.58
CA GLY A 269 23.12 -7.79 -2.57
C GLY A 269 24.21 -8.56 -1.84
N ALA A 270 23.85 -9.03 -0.65
CA ALA A 270 24.65 -9.87 0.22
C ALA A 270 23.78 -10.97 0.83
N GLY A 271 24.36 -11.89 1.58
CA GLY A 271 23.61 -12.75 2.48
C GLY A 271 22.73 -11.91 3.43
N LYS A 272 21.71 -12.50 4.03
CA LYS A 272 20.77 -11.78 4.89
C LYS A 272 21.49 -11.02 6.00
N SER A 273 21.28 -9.71 6.04
CA SER A 273 21.89 -8.78 7.00
C SER A 273 20.81 -7.92 7.65
N ASP A 274 20.58 -8.12 8.93
CA ASP A 274 19.62 -7.31 9.69
C ASP A 274 20.10 -5.85 9.83
N SER A 275 21.42 -5.62 9.82
CA SER A 275 22.01 -4.28 9.88
C SER A 275 21.76 -3.50 8.58
N LEU A 276 21.91 -4.15 7.40
CA LEU A 276 21.61 -3.52 6.12
C LEU A 276 20.12 -3.21 6.01
N ASN A 277 19.26 -4.15 6.40
CA ASN A 277 17.81 -3.92 6.40
C ASN A 277 17.43 -2.75 7.32
N ALA A 278 18.06 -2.62 8.50
CA ALA A 278 17.82 -1.48 9.39
C ALA A 278 18.26 -0.14 8.81
N ALA A 279 19.35 -0.10 8.02
CA ALA A 279 19.77 1.12 7.33
C ALA A 279 18.77 1.53 6.25
N ILE A 280 18.20 0.56 5.53
CA ILE A 280 17.13 0.79 4.54
C ILE A 280 15.86 1.30 5.21
N ASP A 281 15.47 0.74 6.36
CA ASP A 281 14.34 1.25 7.14
C ASP A 281 14.54 2.72 7.52
N ARG A 282 15.78 3.13 7.83
CA ARG A 282 16.08 4.53 8.13
C ARG A 282 15.97 5.43 6.90
N ALA A 283 16.45 5.01 5.73
CA ALA A 283 16.29 5.78 4.49
C ALA A 283 14.82 5.96 4.11
N PHE A 284 14.02 4.89 4.24
CA PHE A 284 12.58 4.95 4.03
C PHE A 284 11.88 5.93 4.99
N LEU A 285 12.24 5.91 6.28
CA LEU A 285 11.69 6.82 7.29
C LEU A 285 12.14 8.29 7.09
N ASP A 286 13.25 8.48 6.41
CA ASP A 286 13.76 9.81 6.02
C ASP A 286 13.04 10.39 4.79
N GLY A 287 12.14 9.63 4.17
CA GLY A 287 11.38 10.04 2.99
C GLY A 287 11.99 9.59 1.66
N ILE A 288 13.03 8.77 1.66
CA ILE A 288 13.65 8.23 0.45
C ILE A 288 12.96 6.93 0.03
N THR A 289 12.40 6.88 -1.17
CA THR A 289 11.84 5.63 -1.72
C THR A 289 12.96 4.68 -2.12
N VAL A 290 13.05 3.52 -1.48
CA VAL A 290 14.12 2.55 -1.73
C VAL A 290 13.68 1.48 -2.73
N VAL A 291 14.52 1.21 -3.72
CA VAL A 291 14.32 0.15 -4.73
C VAL A 291 15.52 -0.79 -4.70
N ALA A 292 15.26 -2.08 -4.58
CA ALA A 292 16.29 -3.10 -4.38
C ALA A 292 16.20 -4.21 -5.43
N ALA A 293 17.35 -4.67 -5.91
CA ALA A 293 17.43 -5.86 -6.75
C ALA A 293 17.14 -7.13 -5.92
N ALA A 294 16.35 -8.06 -6.48
CA ALA A 294 15.99 -9.31 -5.79
C ALA A 294 17.18 -10.28 -5.60
N GLY A 295 18.23 -10.15 -6.40
CA GLY A 295 19.38 -11.07 -6.47
C GLY A 295 19.29 -12.08 -7.62
N ASN A 296 20.43 -12.71 -7.95
CA ASN A 296 20.64 -13.45 -9.19
C ASN A 296 21.01 -14.94 -8.95
N SER A 297 20.56 -15.55 -7.88
CA SER A 297 20.92 -16.92 -7.50
C SER A 297 19.78 -17.93 -7.64
N ASN A 298 18.62 -17.53 -8.19
CA ASN A 298 17.41 -18.36 -8.31
C ASN A 298 16.99 -19.00 -6.98
N VAL A 299 17.02 -18.20 -5.90
CA VAL A 299 16.61 -18.61 -4.54
C VAL A 299 15.48 -17.71 -4.04
N ASP A 300 14.92 -18.04 -2.86
CA ASP A 300 13.97 -17.16 -2.18
C ASP A 300 14.64 -15.83 -1.79
N ALA A 301 14.12 -14.72 -2.32
CA ALA A 301 14.61 -13.37 -2.07
C ALA A 301 14.57 -12.98 -0.57
N CYS A 302 13.73 -13.62 0.22
CA CYS A 302 13.68 -13.42 1.67
C CYS A 302 14.95 -13.89 2.40
N THR A 303 15.84 -14.60 1.72
CA THR A 303 17.10 -15.12 2.29
C THR A 303 18.31 -14.21 2.08
N VAL A 304 18.16 -13.12 1.32
CA VAL A 304 19.23 -12.17 0.98
C VAL A 304 18.84 -10.73 1.33
N SER A 305 19.81 -9.84 1.54
CA SER A 305 19.58 -8.41 1.75
C SER A 305 20.25 -7.60 0.62
N PRO A 306 19.61 -6.50 0.16
CA PRO A 306 18.45 -5.78 0.69
C PRO A 306 17.09 -6.42 0.41
N ALA A 307 16.98 -7.39 -0.49
CA ALA A 307 15.71 -7.95 -0.99
C ALA A 307 14.76 -8.50 0.10
N SER A 308 15.29 -8.92 1.26
CA SER A 308 14.46 -9.37 2.39
C SER A 308 13.78 -8.25 3.17
N ASN A 309 13.95 -6.98 2.78
CA ASN A 309 13.29 -5.85 3.43
C ASN A 309 11.96 -5.53 2.77
N VAL A 310 10.92 -6.27 3.12
CA VAL A 310 9.58 -6.21 2.50
C VAL A 310 8.77 -4.97 2.82
N ASN A 311 9.14 -4.19 3.84
CA ASN A 311 8.32 -3.07 4.31
C ASN A 311 8.86 -1.70 3.88
N SER A 312 10.15 -1.60 3.57
CA SER A 312 10.84 -0.33 3.35
C SER A 312 11.60 -0.28 2.03
N ALA A 313 11.48 -1.31 1.20
CA ALA A 313 12.06 -1.33 -0.14
C ALA A 313 11.11 -2.01 -1.14
N LEU A 314 11.09 -1.51 -2.38
CA LEU A 314 10.53 -2.21 -3.54
C LEU A 314 11.55 -3.22 -4.03
N THR A 315 11.30 -4.50 -3.82
CA THR A 315 12.18 -5.58 -4.29
C THR A 315 11.79 -6.03 -5.69
N VAL A 316 12.73 -5.96 -6.62
CA VAL A 316 12.50 -6.11 -8.07
C VAL A 316 13.14 -7.37 -8.61
N GLY A 317 12.32 -8.29 -9.13
CA GLY A 317 12.75 -9.46 -9.91
C GLY A 317 12.99 -9.11 -11.39
N ALA A 318 13.73 -9.96 -12.10
CA ALA A 318 14.07 -9.74 -13.51
C ALA A 318 13.22 -10.58 -14.47
N THR A 319 12.76 -9.96 -15.59
CA THR A 319 12.15 -10.66 -16.72
C THR A 319 13.04 -10.64 -17.97
N THR A 320 12.73 -11.56 -18.89
CA THR A 320 13.24 -11.62 -20.26
C THR A 320 12.33 -10.85 -21.22
N THR A 321 12.73 -10.73 -22.49
CA THR A 321 11.93 -10.12 -23.58
C THR A 321 10.59 -10.82 -23.86
N THR A 322 10.37 -12.02 -23.32
CA THR A 322 9.14 -12.79 -23.46
C THR A 322 8.29 -12.75 -22.19
N ASP A 323 8.52 -11.80 -21.30
CA ASP A 323 7.88 -11.67 -19.99
C ASP A 323 8.05 -12.92 -19.08
N ALA A 324 9.00 -13.80 -19.36
CA ALA A 324 9.33 -14.87 -18.45
C ALA A 324 10.23 -14.36 -17.32
N ARG A 325 10.04 -14.83 -16.08
CA ARG A 325 11.05 -14.62 -15.05
C ARG A 325 12.40 -15.13 -15.55
N ALA A 326 13.41 -14.31 -15.48
CA ALA A 326 14.78 -14.72 -15.84
C ALA A 326 15.23 -15.89 -14.95
N SER A 327 15.87 -16.90 -15.54
CA SER A 327 16.24 -18.14 -14.82
C SER A 327 17.14 -17.90 -13.62
N TYR A 328 17.92 -16.85 -13.62
CA TYR A 328 18.79 -16.42 -12.52
C TYR A 328 18.03 -15.61 -11.44
N SER A 329 16.91 -14.95 -11.78
CA SER A 329 16.22 -14.06 -10.85
C SER A 329 15.76 -14.79 -9.60
N ASN A 330 16.07 -14.23 -8.44
CA ASN A 330 15.44 -14.64 -7.19
C ASN A 330 13.92 -14.43 -7.27
N PHE A 331 13.17 -15.15 -6.44
CA PHE A 331 11.70 -15.22 -6.41
C PHE A 331 11.19 -15.24 -4.97
N GLY A 332 9.89 -15.33 -4.76
CA GLY A 332 9.31 -15.51 -3.42
C GLY A 332 8.49 -14.33 -2.92
N ALA A 333 7.99 -14.46 -1.69
CA ALA A 333 7.07 -13.51 -1.07
C ALA A 333 7.69 -12.14 -0.74
N CYS A 334 9.03 -12.01 -0.84
CA CYS A 334 9.72 -10.76 -0.62
C CYS A 334 9.91 -9.92 -1.89
N LEU A 335 9.40 -10.38 -3.04
CA LEU A 335 9.32 -9.54 -4.24
C LEU A 335 8.07 -8.66 -4.18
N ASP A 336 8.17 -7.48 -4.79
CA ASP A 336 7.05 -6.57 -5.01
C ASP A 336 6.59 -6.61 -6.46
N VAL A 337 7.52 -6.49 -7.40
CA VAL A 337 7.26 -6.49 -8.84
C VAL A 337 8.40 -7.16 -9.60
N PHE A 338 8.15 -7.50 -10.85
CA PHE A 338 9.17 -7.81 -11.83
C PHE A 338 9.38 -6.62 -12.76
N ALA A 339 10.57 -6.52 -13.35
CA ALA A 339 10.86 -5.56 -14.42
C ALA A 339 11.86 -6.17 -15.43
N PRO A 340 12.00 -5.60 -16.64
CA PRO A 340 12.97 -6.02 -17.62
C PRO A 340 14.38 -6.05 -17.05
N GLY A 341 15.05 -7.21 -17.08
CA GLY A 341 16.37 -7.38 -16.49
C GLY A 341 17.37 -8.16 -17.35
N SER A 342 16.91 -8.84 -18.42
CA SER A 342 17.79 -9.65 -19.28
C SER A 342 18.10 -8.92 -20.59
N GLY A 343 19.38 -8.82 -20.94
CA GLY A 343 19.80 -8.18 -22.20
C GLY A 343 19.46 -6.69 -22.25
N ILE A 344 19.66 -5.97 -21.16
CA ILE A 344 19.40 -4.53 -21.06
C ILE A 344 20.61 -3.74 -21.58
N THR A 345 20.38 -2.90 -22.58
CA THR A 345 21.38 -1.97 -23.11
C THR A 345 21.29 -0.63 -22.38
N SER A 346 22.43 -0.16 -21.85
CA SER A 346 22.52 1.12 -21.15
C SER A 346 23.91 1.74 -21.26
N ALA A 347 24.11 2.92 -20.65
CA ALA A 347 25.38 3.64 -20.63
C ALA A 347 26.50 2.79 -20.01
N TRP A 348 27.76 2.99 -20.49
CA TRP A 348 28.92 2.25 -19.99
C TRP A 348 30.10 3.18 -19.73
N HIS A 349 30.97 2.83 -18.78
CA HIS A 349 32.02 3.71 -18.26
C HIS A 349 33.25 3.87 -19.19
N THR A 350 33.41 3.08 -20.24
CA THR A 350 34.66 3.06 -21.04
C THR A 350 34.84 4.27 -21.95
N SER A 351 33.77 5.02 -22.24
CA SER A 351 33.85 6.34 -22.89
C SER A 351 32.55 7.15 -22.59
N THR A 352 32.58 8.42 -22.96
CA THR A 352 31.43 9.33 -22.75
C THR A 352 30.19 8.99 -23.59
N SER A 353 30.24 8.03 -24.47
CA SER A 353 29.13 7.57 -25.32
C SER A 353 29.01 6.04 -25.40
N ALA A 354 29.84 5.31 -24.65
CA ALA A 354 29.84 3.85 -24.70
C ALA A 354 28.54 3.29 -24.11
N THR A 355 28.07 2.19 -24.70
CA THR A 355 26.95 1.40 -24.17
C THR A 355 27.41 -0.05 -23.98
N ASN A 356 26.71 -0.76 -23.10
CA ASN A 356 26.89 -2.20 -22.91
C ASN A 356 25.52 -2.86 -22.70
N THR A 357 25.44 -4.15 -22.99
CA THR A 357 24.22 -4.96 -22.81
C THR A 357 24.51 -6.06 -21.79
N ILE A 358 23.91 -5.97 -20.64
CA ILE A 358 24.09 -6.91 -19.52
C ILE A 358 22.75 -7.37 -18.94
N SER A 359 22.81 -8.38 -18.08
CA SER A 359 21.62 -9.00 -17.49
C SER A 359 21.75 -9.10 -15.96
N GLY A 360 20.65 -8.96 -15.26
CA GLY A 360 20.58 -9.09 -13.80
C GLY A 360 19.33 -8.43 -13.22
N THR A 361 18.97 -8.79 -12.01
CA THR A 361 17.99 -8.01 -11.21
C THR A 361 18.49 -6.59 -10.94
N SER A 362 19.81 -6.40 -11.03
CA SER A 362 20.47 -5.08 -11.01
C SER A 362 20.06 -4.18 -12.18
N MET A 363 19.60 -4.74 -13.30
CA MET A 363 19.10 -3.99 -14.46
C MET A 363 17.57 -3.83 -14.39
N ALA A 364 16.88 -4.69 -13.65
CA ALA A 364 15.45 -4.58 -13.38
C ALA A 364 15.14 -3.47 -12.36
N ALA A 365 15.87 -3.39 -11.25
CA ALA A 365 15.68 -2.39 -10.21
C ALA A 365 15.69 -0.93 -10.73
N PRO A 366 16.64 -0.48 -11.56
CA PRO A 366 16.65 0.91 -12.03
C PRO A 366 15.47 1.27 -12.95
N HIS A 367 14.82 0.32 -13.62
CA HIS A 367 13.55 0.60 -14.31
C HIS A 367 12.49 1.05 -13.32
N VAL A 368 12.37 0.36 -12.18
CA VAL A 368 11.41 0.70 -11.12
C VAL A 368 11.82 1.99 -10.39
N ALA A 369 13.11 2.22 -10.17
CA ALA A 369 13.60 3.48 -9.62
C ALA A 369 13.26 4.69 -10.50
N GLY A 370 13.37 4.52 -11.83
CA GLY A 370 12.93 5.54 -12.79
C GLY A 370 11.42 5.77 -12.76
N LEU A 371 10.59 4.71 -12.66
CA LEU A 371 9.14 4.85 -12.49
C LEU A 371 8.80 5.57 -11.18
N ALA A 372 9.47 5.26 -10.08
CA ALA A 372 9.30 5.95 -8.80
C ALA A 372 9.67 7.45 -8.91
N ALA A 373 10.75 7.79 -9.64
CA ALA A 373 11.13 9.17 -9.88
C ALA A 373 10.11 9.91 -10.78
N ARG A 374 9.56 9.25 -11.80
CA ARG A 374 8.46 9.81 -12.61
C ARG A 374 7.22 10.10 -11.76
N TYR A 375 6.85 9.16 -10.88
CA TYR A 375 5.74 9.35 -9.95
C TYR A 375 5.99 10.56 -9.03
N LEU A 376 7.15 10.63 -8.41
CA LEU A 376 7.53 11.70 -7.49
C LEU A 376 7.64 13.07 -8.18
N SER A 377 7.98 13.13 -9.47
CA SER A 377 8.00 14.40 -10.21
C SER A 377 6.62 15.04 -10.35
N ALA A 378 5.57 14.24 -10.39
CA ALA A 378 4.17 14.70 -10.37
C ALA A 378 3.61 14.84 -8.96
N ALA A 379 3.93 13.91 -8.05
CA ALA A 379 3.43 13.84 -6.69
C ALA A 379 4.56 14.14 -5.68
N ARG A 380 5.06 15.37 -5.69
CA ARG A 380 6.29 15.79 -4.98
C ARG A 380 6.26 15.62 -3.45
N THR A 381 5.08 15.52 -2.87
CA THR A 381 4.87 15.34 -1.42
C THR A 381 4.52 13.91 -1.05
N ALA A 382 4.50 12.98 -2.02
CA ALA A 382 4.20 11.59 -1.75
C ALA A 382 5.29 10.97 -0.87
N VAL A 383 4.86 10.28 0.19
CA VAL A 383 5.77 9.52 1.05
C VAL A 383 6.15 8.17 0.41
N PRO A 384 7.27 7.55 0.79
CA PRO A 384 7.75 6.32 0.16
C PRO A 384 6.72 5.19 0.07
N SER A 385 5.88 4.98 1.09
CA SER A 385 4.82 3.96 1.05
C SER A 385 3.79 4.22 -0.07
N GLN A 386 3.42 5.48 -0.30
CA GLN A 386 2.48 5.85 -1.37
C GLN A 386 3.10 5.61 -2.75
N VAL A 387 4.40 5.89 -2.91
CA VAL A 387 5.13 5.58 -4.15
C VAL A 387 5.18 4.07 -4.39
N MET A 388 5.49 3.29 -3.36
CA MET A 388 5.55 1.83 -3.44
C MET A 388 4.19 1.23 -3.81
N ASP A 389 3.11 1.71 -3.18
CA ASP A 389 1.75 1.25 -3.47
C ASP A 389 1.30 1.65 -4.88
N ALA A 390 1.64 2.84 -5.36
CA ALA A 390 1.38 3.26 -6.72
C ALA A 390 2.07 2.33 -7.74
N ILE A 391 3.35 2.03 -7.57
CA ILE A 391 4.10 1.12 -8.44
C ILE A 391 3.48 -0.29 -8.47
N ARG A 392 3.08 -0.83 -7.30
CA ARG A 392 2.43 -2.15 -7.21
C ARG A 392 1.05 -2.15 -7.89
N ASN A 393 0.24 -1.11 -7.63
CA ASN A 393 -1.14 -1.01 -8.13
C ASN A 393 -1.20 -0.76 -9.63
N GLU A 394 -0.23 -0.02 -10.19
CA GLU A 394 -0.14 0.23 -11.63
C GLU A 394 0.48 -0.94 -12.40
N ALA A 395 1.23 -1.82 -11.75
CA ALA A 395 1.87 -2.95 -12.40
C ALA A 395 0.88 -3.82 -13.21
N THR A 396 1.35 -4.40 -14.32
CA THR A 396 0.55 -5.28 -15.17
C THR A 396 0.46 -6.66 -14.51
N PRO A 397 -0.74 -7.10 -14.10
CA PRO A 397 -0.88 -8.37 -13.41
C PRO A 397 -0.91 -9.56 -14.39
N ASN A 398 -0.43 -10.73 -13.91
CA ASN A 398 -0.60 -12.05 -14.52
C ASN A 398 0.07 -12.23 -15.90
N VAL A 399 1.07 -11.40 -16.24
CA VAL A 399 1.81 -11.51 -17.51
C VAL A 399 3.15 -12.21 -17.38
N VAL A 400 3.71 -12.28 -16.17
CA VAL A 400 5.01 -12.92 -15.95
C VAL A 400 4.86 -14.44 -15.94
N THR A 401 5.46 -15.09 -16.93
CA THR A 401 5.49 -16.55 -16.96
C THR A 401 6.56 -17.11 -16.03
N SER A 402 6.27 -18.23 -15.37
CA SER A 402 7.19 -18.87 -14.40
C SER A 402 7.66 -17.94 -13.28
N ALA A 403 6.79 -17.06 -12.76
CA ALA A 403 7.12 -16.06 -11.75
C ALA A 403 7.83 -16.62 -10.51
N GLY A 404 7.66 -17.90 -10.21
CA GLY A 404 8.21 -18.57 -9.03
C GLY A 404 7.21 -18.64 -7.89
N THR A 405 7.40 -19.62 -7.02
CA THR A 405 6.49 -19.88 -5.89
C THR A 405 6.41 -18.65 -4.98
N LEU A 406 5.20 -18.26 -4.60
CA LEU A 406 4.89 -17.11 -3.72
C LEU A 406 5.28 -15.74 -4.27
N SER A 407 5.81 -15.63 -5.47
CA SER A 407 6.09 -14.34 -6.07
C SER A 407 4.79 -13.64 -6.51
N PRO A 408 4.67 -12.32 -6.36
CA PRO A 408 3.63 -11.56 -7.01
C PRO A 408 3.81 -11.67 -8.53
N ASN A 409 2.71 -11.90 -9.27
CA ASN A 409 2.77 -11.88 -10.74
C ASN A 409 2.40 -10.47 -11.23
N LEU A 410 3.30 -9.52 -11.01
CA LEU A 410 3.17 -8.09 -11.31
C LEU A 410 4.38 -7.65 -12.13
N LEU A 411 4.18 -7.22 -13.37
CA LEU A 411 5.24 -6.60 -14.19
C LEU A 411 5.15 -5.09 -14.08
N ALA A 412 6.24 -4.43 -13.73
CA ALA A 412 6.31 -2.98 -13.60
C ALA A 412 5.78 -2.27 -14.84
N TYR A 413 4.96 -1.25 -14.63
CA TYR A 413 4.32 -0.47 -15.68
C TYR A 413 4.18 0.99 -15.22
N GLY A 414 4.46 1.91 -16.12
CA GLY A 414 4.23 3.34 -15.90
C GLY A 414 3.33 3.88 -16.99
N ASP A 415 2.06 4.09 -16.67
CA ASP A 415 1.08 4.58 -17.63
C ASP A 415 1.58 5.88 -18.28
N PRO A 416 1.77 5.91 -19.60
CA PRO A 416 2.21 7.11 -20.29
C PRO A 416 1.13 8.20 -20.35
N ALA A 417 -0.14 7.86 -20.16
CA ALA A 417 -1.29 8.76 -20.27
C ALA A 417 -1.82 9.28 -18.93
N VAL A 418 -1.36 8.70 -17.81
CA VAL A 418 -1.83 9.07 -16.48
C VAL A 418 -0.77 9.91 -15.75
N ILE A 419 -1.14 11.13 -15.37
CA ILE A 419 -0.44 11.85 -14.32
C ILE A 419 -0.83 11.15 -13.03
N PRO A 420 0.12 10.62 -12.24
CA PRO A 420 -0.21 10.05 -10.94
C PRO A 420 -1.07 11.04 -10.18
N ALA A 421 -2.26 10.61 -9.73
CA ALA A 421 -3.09 11.47 -8.90
C ALA A 421 -2.22 11.89 -7.71
N THR A 422 -2.02 13.20 -7.54
CA THR A 422 -1.47 13.69 -6.28
C THR A 422 -2.34 13.10 -5.19
N PRO A 423 -1.75 12.48 -4.15
CA PRO A 423 -2.53 12.08 -2.99
C PRO A 423 -3.40 13.28 -2.63
N PRO A 424 -4.68 13.11 -2.30
CA PRO A 424 -5.52 14.25 -1.99
C PRO A 424 -4.79 15.06 -0.93
N VAL A 425 -4.32 16.23 -1.31
CA VAL A 425 -3.93 17.26 -0.36
C VAL A 425 -5.26 17.59 0.30
N ILE A 426 -5.50 17.02 1.48
CA ILE A 426 -6.57 17.50 2.34
C ILE A 426 -6.14 18.92 2.64
N ALA A 427 -6.66 19.86 1.84
CA ALA A 427 -6.46 21.27 2.10
C ALA A 427 -6.92 21.48 3.55
N PRO A 428 -6.11 22.09 4.41
CA PRO A 428 -6.55 22.40 5.74
C PRO A 428 -7.83 23.22 5.56
N SER A 429 -8.95 22.69 6.07
CA SER A 429 -10.15 23.46 6.25
C SER A 429 -9.72 24.62 7.15
N ASN A 430 -9.61 25.80 6.58
CA ASN A 430 -9.31 27.01 7.33
C ASN A 430 -10.53 27.31 8.23
N PRO A 431 -10.49 27.04 9.54
CA PRO A 431 -11.44 27.62 10.45
C PRO A 431 -10.88 28.97 10.84
N ASP A 432 -11.56 30.04 10.46
CA ASP A 432 -11.34 31.41 10.91
C ASP A 432 -10.59 32.34 9.93
N ALA A 433 -11.33 32.80 8.91
CA ALA A 433 -11.20 34.18 8.52
C ALA A 433 -12.15 35.02 9.41
N ALA A 434 -11.84 35.15 10.67
CA ALA A 434 -12.42 36.17 11.53
C ALA A 434 -11.59 37.45 11.36
N THR A 435 -12.16 38.44 10.70
CA THR A 435 -11.71 39.83 10.73
C THR A 435 -11.85 40.40 12.15
N GLY A 436 -10.76 40.38 12.88
CA GLY A 436 -10.58 41.13 14.13
C GLY A 436 -9.28 41.95 14.06
N PRO A 437 -9.18 43.09 14.72
CA PRO A 437 -8.01 44.01 14.59
C PRO A 437 -6.71 43.37 15.09
N PRO A 438 -5.52 43.84 14.63
CA PRO A 438 -4.26 43.14 14.86
C PRO A 438 -3.83 43.23 16.32
N GLY A 439 -4.04 42.12 17.04
CA GLY A 439 -3.41 41.87 18.32
C GLY A 439 -2.20 40.95 18.10
N SER A 440 -1.05 41.34 18.58
CA SER A 440 0.24 40.65 18.50
C SER A 440 0.17 39.24 19.13
N GLY A 441 -0.20 38.23 18.33
CA GLY A 441 -0.10 36.84 18.71
C GLY A 441 0.96 36.15 17.83
N THR A 442 2.04 35.69 18.45
CA THR A 442 3.06 34.86 17.83
C THR A 442 2.39 33.58 17.29
N THR A 443 2.17 33.50 15.99
CA THR A 443 1.79 32.24 15.34
C THR A 443 2.96 31.26 15.47
N GLN A 444 2.84 30.29 16.37
CA GLN A 444 3.80 29.23 16.52
C GLN A 444 3.80 28.43 15.20
N ALA A 445 4.97 28.26 14.59
CA ALA A 445 5.13 27.45 13.40
C ALA A 445 4.67 25.99 13.68
N PRO A 446 4.05 25.30 12.71
CA PRO A 446 3.69 23.90 12.88
C PRO A 446 4.89 23.07 13.33
N THR A 447 4.63 22.11 14.23
CA THR A 447 5.63 21.20 14.79
C THR A 447 5.29 19.75 14.45
N VAL A 448 6.23 18.83 14.69
CA VAL A 448 5.93 17.40 14.65
C VAL A 448 4.82 17.05 15.66
N PRO A 449 4.05 15.97 15.44
CA PRO A 449 3.03 15.54 16.39
C PRO A 449 3.61 15.22 17.77
N GLY A 450 2.75 15.22 18.79
CA GLY A 450 3.09 14.66 20.11
C GLY A 450 3.26 13.14 20.07
N ALA A 451 3.65 12.54 21.21
CA ALA A 451 3.65 11.08 21.34
C ALA A 451 2.23 10.53 21.47
N PRO A 452 1.85 9.48 20.71
CA PRO A 452 0.61 8.74 20.96
C PRO A 452 0.60 8.17 22.40
N LEU A 453 -0.60 8.05 22.97
CA LEU A 453 -0.73 7.64 24.37
C LEU A 453 -1.27 6.21 24.48
N GLN A 454 -0.89 5.51 25.55
CA GLN A 454 -1.43 4.23 25.99
C GLN A 454 -1.47 3.14 24.90
N PRO A 455 -0.38 2.86 24.18
CA PRO A 455 -0.39 1.79 23.19
C PRO A 455 -0.69 0.46 23.86
N ARG A 456 -1.66 -0.27 23.29
CA ARG A 456 -2.12 -1.55 23.79
C ARG A 456 -1.99 -2.62 22.72
N ALA A 457 -1.38 -3.74 23.06
CA ALA A 457 -1.16 -4.86 22.16
C ALA A 457 -2.00 -6.09 22.54
N LEU A 458 -2.55 -6.78 21.54
CA LEU A 458 -3.21 -8.09 21.70
C LEU A 458 -2.48 -9.14 20.88
N SER A 459 -2.26 -10.32 21.48
CA SER A 459 -1.61 -11.45 20.79
C SER A 459 -2.47 -11.97 19.66
N GLY A 460 -1.91 -12.03 18.44
CA GLY A 460 -2.46 -12.69 17.26
C GLY A 460 -1.63 -13.92 16.85
N LEU A 461 -2.01 -14.60 15.75
CA LEU A 461 -1.21 -15.66 15.14
C LEU A 461 -0.04 -15.02 14.38
N THR A 462 1.18 -15.22 14.86
CA THR A 462 2.39 -14.54 14.35
C THR A 462 2.20 -13.04 14.13
N SER A 463 1.29 -12.42 14.87
CA SER A 463 0.89 -11.02 14.73
C SER A 463 0.48 -10.40 16.06
N SER A 464 0.32 -9.10 16.09
CA SER A 464 -0.30 -8.35 17.18
C SER A 464 -1.30 -7.36 16.61
N TRP A 465 -2.50 -7.29 17.16
CA TRP A 465 -3.33 -6.12 16.99
C TRP A 465 -2.91 -5.07 18.01
N LEU A 466 -2.68 -3.86 17.54
CA LEU A 466 -2.18 -2.73 18.31
C LEU A 466 -3.20 -1.59 18.23
N ASP A 467 -3.53 -0.95 19.35
CA ASP A 467 -4.32 0.26 19.44
C ASP A 467 -3.63 1.30 20.34
N TRP A 468 -3.90 2.56 20.10
CA TRP A 468 -3.37 3.69 20.87
C TRP A 468 -4.36 4.85 20.88
N THR A 469 -4.12 5.82 21.73
CA THR A 469 -4.85 7.09 21.71
C THR A 469 -4.07 8.10 20.88
N GLU A 470 -4.78 8.83 20.02
CA GLU A 470 -4.19 9.81 19.09
C GLU A 470 -3.29 10.83 19.81
N ALA A 471 -2.26 11.23 19.11
CA ALA A 471 -1.33 12.27 19.55
C ALA A 471 -1.87 13.68 19.28
N SER A 472 -1.28 14.71 19.92
CA SER A 472 -1.48 16.08 19.46
C SER A 472 -0.89 16.25 18.06
N THR A 473 -1.62 16.92 17.17
CA THR A 473 -1.25 17.01 15.74
C THR A 473 -0.07 17.90 15.43
N GLY A 474 0.41 18.70 16.39
CA GLY A 474 1.45 19.71 16.14
C GLY A 474 1.02 20.84 15.20
N GLY A 475 -0.29 21.02 15.00
CA GLY A 475 -0.88 22.02 14.11
C GLY A 475 -1.08 21.55 12.66
N LEU A 476 -0.75 20.29 12.33
CA LEU A 476 -1.00 19.68 11.03
C LEU A 476 -1.63 18.27 11.19
N PRO A 477 -2.46 17.80 10.25
CA PRO A 477 -3.07 16.48 10.32
C PRO A 477 -2.04 15.35 10.45
N ILE A 478 -2.36 14.32 11.20
CA ILE A 478 -1.60 13.07 11.25
C ILE A 478 -1.74 12.36 9.90
N THR A 479 -0.61 12.00 9.29
CA THR A 479 -0.54 11.33 7.99
C THR A 479 -0.23 9.84 8.10
N GLY A 480 0.15 9.37 9.28
CA GLY A 480 0.44 7.98 9.57
C GLY A 480 1.13 7.80 10.91
N HIS A 481 1.51 6.57 11.21
CA HIS A 481 2.23 6.23 12.44
C HIS A 481 3.43 5.33 12.16
N VAL A 482 4.49 5.50 12.95
CA VAL A 482 5.65 4.60 12.97
C VAL A 482 5.56 3.71 14.20
N VAL A 483 5.51 2.41 14.00
CA VAL A 483 5.48 1.42 15.09
C VAL A 483 6.85 0.77 15.24
N GLN A 484 7.47 0.92 16.40
CA GLN A 484 8.68 0.18 16.78
C GLN A 484 8.29 -1.17 17.38
N ILE A 485 8.95 -2.23 16.93
CA ILE A 485 8.71 -3.60 17.37
C ILE A 485 9.90 -4.05 18.21
N TYR A 486 9.65 -4.38 19.46
CA TYR A 486 10.67 -4.89 20.37
C TYR A 486 10.43 -6.37 20.66
N ARG A 487 11.48 -7.17 20.64
CA ARG A 487 11.46 -8.58 21.00
C ARG A 487 12.46 -8.83 22.15
N LYS A 488 11.98 -9.39 23.27
CA LYS A 488 12.77 -9.57 24.49
C LYS A 488 13.45 -8.28 25.00
N GLY A 489 12.84 -7.12 24.74
CA GLY A 489 13.36 -5.82 25.13
C GLY A 489 14.25 -5.11 24.08
N GLU A 490 14.72 -5.81 23.06
CA GLU A 490 15.54 -5.27 21.98
C GLU A 490 14.69 -4.83 20.79
N LEU A 491 15.02 -3.70 20.17
CA LEU A 491 14.37 -3.23 18.94
C LEU A 491 14.73 -4.17 17.79
N VAL A 492 13.72 -4.81 17.20
CA VAL A 492 13.89 -5.79 16.12
C VAL A 492 13.26 -5.35 14.79
N GLY A 493 12.50 -4.27 14.79
CA GLY A 493 11.91 -3.75 13.56
C GLY A 493 11.10 -2.49 13.80
N ARG A 494 10.75 -1.85 12.69
CA ARG A 494 9.82 -0.72 12.61
C ARG A 494 8.89 -0.96 11.44
N VAL A 495 7.68 -0.43 11.52
CA VAL A 495 6.71 -0.44 10.42
C VAL A 495 5.99 0.90 10.41
N VAL A 496 5.77 1.44 9.22
CA VAL A 496 4.90 2.59 9.04
C VAL A 496 3.51 2.06 8.73
N VAL A 497 2.51 2.64 9.38
CA VAL A 497 1.10 2.31 9.19
C VAL A 497 0.32 3.58 8.87
N ASP A 498 -0.90 3.42 8.40
CA ASP A 498 -1.81 4.53 8.10
C ASP A 498 -2.11 5.43 9.31
N ALA A 499 -2.95 6.43 9.10
CA ALA A 499 -3.34 7.38 10.13
C ALA A 499 -4.36 6.84 11.14
N ASP A 500 -4.79 5.58 11.00
CA ASP A 500 -5.74 4.96 11.93
C ASP A 500 -5.10 4.73 13.31
N GLU A 501 -5.89 4.89 14.37
CA GLU A 501 -5.47 4.68 15.77
C GLU A 501 -5.30 3.20 16.15
N SER A 502 -5.33 2.29 15.18
CA SER A 502 -5.13 0.86 15.41
C SER A 502 -4.65 0.14 14.15
N HIS A 503 -3.74 -0.81 14.33
CA HIS A 503 -3.19 -1.58 13.22
C HIS A 503 -2.82 -3.02 13.61
N THR A 504 -2.79 -3.95 12.64
CA THR A 504 -2.31 -5.31 12.85
C THR A 504 -0.88 -5.44 12.39
N ILE A 505 0.05 -5.63 13.32
CA ILE A 505 1.46 -5.88 13.05
C ILE A 505 1.66 -7.38 12.82
N GLY A 506 2.04 -7.74 11.59
CA GLY A 506 2.30 -9.12 11.15
C GLY A 506 3.74 -9.60 11.38
N ASN A 507 4.04 -10.81 10.92
CA ASN A 507 5.38 -11.41 10.86
C ASN A 507 6.15 -11.47 12.19
N LEU A 508 5.45 -11.47 13.32
CA LEU A 508 6.05 -11.54 14.64
C LEU A 508 6.51 -12.97 14.95
N ARG A 509 7.69 -13.10 15.54
CA ARG A 509 8.19 -14.41 15.99
C ARG A 509 7.30 -14.97 17.09
N ALA A 510 6.59 -16.05 16.79
CA ALA A 510 5.77 -16.74 17.76
C ALA A 510 6.59 -17.23 18.97
N ALA A 511 5.93 -17.36 20.13
CA ALA A 511 6.53 -17.80 21.39
C ALA A 511 7.68 -16.90 21.91
N SER A 512 7.83 -15.68 21.41
CA SER A 512 8.75 -14.66 21.96
C SER A 512 7.95 -13.48 22.50
N SER A 513 8.46 -12.82 23.54
CA SER A 513 7.83 -11.60 24.06
C SER A 513 8.08 -10.41 23.13
N HIS A 514 7.01 -9.65 22.86
CA HIS A 514 7.07 -8.42 22.08
C HIS A 514 6.39 -7.28 22.84
N THR A 515 6.92 -6.08 22.67
CA THR A 515 6.29 -4.80 23.03
C THR A 515 6.43 -3.84 21.87
N PHE A 516 5.61 -2.79 21.83
CA PHE A 516 5.58 -1.83 20.74
C PHE A 516 5.62 -0.41 21.29
N ALA A 517 6.22 0.51 20.54
CA ALA A 517 6.09 1.94 20.75
C ALA A 517 5.63 2.59 19.45
N VAL A 518 4.78 3.59 19.53
CA VAL A 518 4.15 4.24 18.39
C VAL A 518 4.53 5.72 18.37
N ALA A 519 4.89 6.25 17.21
CA ALA A 519 5.07 7.67 16.98
C ALA A 519 4.10 8.12 15.87
N ALA A 520 3.42 9.22 16.06
CA ALA A 520 2.61 9.84 15.02
C ALA A 520 3.48 10.66 14.07
N MET A 521 3.05 10.81 12.82
CA MET A 521 3.75 11.62 11.82
C MET A 521 2.79 12.57 11.12
N ASN A 522 3.26 13.75 10.79
CA ASN A 522 2.58 14.76 9.99
C ASN A 522 3.53 15.30 8.90
N ALA A 523 3.13 16.33 8.16
CA ALA A 523 3.94 16.90 7.09
C ALA A 523 5.26 17.57 7.58
N VAL A 524 5.40 17.86 8.87
CA VAL A 524 6.66 18.38 9.46
C VAL A 524 7.64 17.25 9.74
N GLY A 525 7.14 16.06 10.09
CA GLY A 525 7.96 14.88 10.39
C GLY A 525 7.34 13.94 11.40
N VAL A 526 8.16 13.02 11.90
CA VAL A 526 7.79 12.02 12.92
C VAL A 526 7.97 12.61 14.31
N GLY A 527 6.93 12.52 15.12
CA GLY A 527 6.95 12.94 16.53
C GLY A 527 7.71 11.94 17.43
N PRO A 528 7.76 12.22 18.74
CA PRO A 528 8.36 11.30 19.70
C PRO A 528 7.55 10.00 19.82
N PHE A 529 8.26 8.92 20.15
CA PHE A 529 7.62 7.62 20.42
C PHE A 529 6.89 7.61 21.77
N SER A 530 5.77 6.92 21.82
CA SER A 530 5.03 6.60 23.03
C SER A 530 5.87 5.78 24.01
N GLU A 531 5.37 5.64 25.24
CA GLU A 531 5.79 4.53 26.10
C GLU A 531 5.51 3.18 25.40
N ARG A 532 6.19 2.12 25.88
CA ARG A 532 5.99 0.78 25.34
C ARG A 532 4.63 0.21 25.73
N SER A 533 3.99 -0.48 24.80
CA SER A 533 2.78 -1.25 25.06
C SER A 533 2.96 -2.30 26.15
N ASN A 534 1.87 -2.90 26.58
CA ASN A 534 1.93 -4.15 27.35
C ASN A 534 2.65 -5.26 26.53
N THR A 535 3.33 -6.15 27.26
CA THR A 535 4.02 -7.30 26.65
C THR A 535 3.02 -8.33 26.15
N ILE A 536 3.18 -8.74 24.87
CA ILE A 536 2.45 -9.87 24.27
C ILE A 536 3.42 -10.99 23.87
N ILE A 537 2.87 -12.19 23.68
CA ILE A 537 3.56 -13.33 23.04
C ILE A 537 2.67 -13.74 21.87
N PRO A 538 3.12 -13.57 20.60
CA PRO A 538 2.34 -13.99 19.45
C PRO A 538 2.08 -15.49 19.48
N LEU A 539 0.87 -15.87 19.11
CA LEU A 539 0.41 -17.24 19.05
C LEU A 539 0.98 -17.92 17.80
N ARG A 540 1.10 -19.25 17.85
CA ARG A 540 1.51 -20.08 16.71
C ARG A 540 0.38 -21.01 16.32
N ALA A 541 0.02 -21.06 15.04
CA ALA A 541 -0.83 -22.10 14.47
C ALA A 541 0.03 -23.12 13.72
N THR A 542 -0.20 -24.41 13.93
CA THR A 542 0.53 -25.49 13.24
C THR A 542 -0.39 -26.49 12.54
N ARG A 543 -1.71 -26.40 12.72
CA ARG A 543 -2.68 -27.27 12.09
C ARG A 543 -3.98 -26.53 11.82
N ALA A 544 -4.38 -26.50 10.56
CA ALA A 544 -5.73 -26.14 10.13
C ALA A 544 -6.58 -27.42 10.01
N PHE A 545 -7.86 -27.33 10.33
CA PHE A 545 -8.82 -28.42 10.14
C PHE A 545 -9.63 -28.14 8.88
N SER A 546 -9.64 -29.06 7.92
CA SER A 546 -10.38 -28.90 6.68
C SER A 546 -11.87 -28.74 6.96
N ALA A 547 -12.51 -27.78 6.30
CA ALA A 547 -13.95 -27.58 6.29
C ALA A 547 -14.55 -28.13 5.00
N PRO A 548 -15.81 -28.59 5.00
CA PRO A 548 -16.58 -28.70 3.78
C PRO A 548 -16.65 -27.33 3.09
N GLN A 549 -16.66 -27.30 1.77
CA GLN A 549 -16.81 -26.05 1.02
C GLN A 549 -18.14 -25.39 1.39
N GLY A 550 -18.06 -24.18 1.93
CA GLY A 550 -19.24 -23.35 2.21
C GLY A 550 -19.80 -22.70 0.95
N SER A 551 -20.91 -21.98 1.10
CA SER A 551 -21.57 -21.20 0.05
C SER A 551 -20.59 -20.26 -0.67
N SER A 552 -20.75 -20.09 -1.98
CA SER A 552 -20.00 -19.11 -2.80
C SER A 552 -20.54 -17.67 -2.70
N ASN A 553 -21.60 -17.44 -1.92
CA ASN A 553 -22.19 -16.10 -1.77
C ASN A 553 -21.31 -15.21 -0.88
N THR A 554 -20.65 -14.20 -1.48
CA THR A 554 -19.81 -13.22 -0.80
C THR A 554 -20.56 -11.97 -0.35
N ASP A 555 -21.79 -11.75 -0.82
CA ASP A 555 -22.56 -10.51 -0.65
C ASP A 555 -23.37 -10.47 0.65
N ALA A 556 -23.47 -11.58 1.35
CA ALA A 556 -24.16 -11.67 2.63
C ALA A 556 -23.17 -11.76 3.80
N ILE A 557 -23.48 -11.08 4.91
CA ILE A 557 -22.71 -11.25 6.15
C ILE A 557 -22.86 -12.71 6.62
N PRO A 558 -21.77 -13.42 6.95
CA PRO A 558 -21.85 -14.80 7.41
C PRO A 558 -22.70 -14.94 8.68
N ALA A 559 -23.41 -16.05 8.79
CA ALA A 559 -24.10 -16.39 10.02
C ALA A 559 -23.08 -16.70 11.14
N ARG A 560 -23.55 -16.73 12.36
CA ARG A 560 -22.75 -17.04 13.54
C ARG A 560 -22.17 -18.45 13.46
N PRO A 561 -20.86 -18.66 13.64
CA PRO A 561 -20.30 -20.01 13.84
C PRO A 561 -20.93 -20.70 15.04
N THR A 562 -21.22 -21.98 14.90
CA THR A 562 -21.90 -22.77 15.94
C THR A 562 -21.00 -23.89 16.47
N ARG A 563 -21.44 -24.57 17.53
CA ARG A 563 -20.72 -25.72 18.12
C ARG A 563 -19.24 -25.46 18.40
N VAL A 564 -18.91 -24.23 18.83
CA VAL A 564 -17.52 -23.91 19.19
C VAL A 564 -17.07 -24.77 20.36
N ARG A 565 -15.93 -25.43 20.20
CA ARG A 565 -15.25 -26.21 21.24
C ARG A 565 -13.81 -25.72 21.37
N ALA A 566 -13.31 -25.67 22.59
CA ALA A 566 -11.92 -25.32 22.88
C ALA A 566 -11.37 -26.34 23.87
N GLN A 567 -10.31 -27.03 23.51
CA GLN A 567 -9.72 -28.12 24.29
C GLN A 567 -8.21 -27.97 24.37
N GLN A 568 -7.65 -28.15 25.55
CA GLN A 568 -6.20 -28.22 25.74
C GLN A 568 -5.68 -29.54 25.18
N VAL A 569 -4.62 -29.48 24.37
CA VAL A 569 -3.88 -30.62 23.83
C VAL A 569 -2.39 -30.40 24.12
N ARG A 570 -1.89 -30.98 25.19
CA ARG A 570 -0.52 -30.73 25.71
C ARG A 570 -0.29 -29.24 25.96
N SER A 571 0.68 -28.61 25.26
CA SER A 571 1.02 -27.18 25.35
C SER A 571 0.26 -26.31 24.34
N SER A 572 -0.80 -26.82 23.73
CA SER A 572 -1.59 -26.13 22.71
C SER A 572 -3.08 -26.17 23.04
N VAL A 573 -3.85 -25.40 22.29
CA VAL A 573 -5.31 -25.39 22.35
C VAL A 573 -5.86 -25.65 20.95
N ASP A 574 -6.72 -26.66 20.83
CA ASP A 574 -7.54 -26.89 19.64
C ASP A 574 -8.86 -26.14 19.81
N VAL A 575 -9.17 -25.28 18.87
CA VAL A 575 -10.47 -24.60 18.77
C VAL A 575 -11.13 -25.07 17.48
N THR A 576 -12.33 -25.61 17.58
CA THR A 576 -13.13 -26.11 16.44
C THR A 576 -14.52 -25.50 16.45
N TRP A 577 -15.14 -25.38 15.28
CA TRP A 577 -16.50 -24.85 15.12
C TRP A 577 -17.19 -25.45 13.88
N THR A 578 -18.49 -25.25 13.80
CA THR A 578 -19.27 -25.52 12.58
C THR A 578 -19.33 -24.25 11.74
N VAL A 579 -18.98 -24.41 10.47
CA VAL A 579 -18.93 -23.34 9.46
C VAL A 579 -20.35 -22.86 9.16
N PRO A 580 -20.61 -21.54 9.01
CA PRO A 580 -21.87 -21.03 8.49
C PRO A 580 -22.06 -21.41 7.03
N GLU A 581 -23.27 -21.77 6.64
CA GLU A 581 -23.61 -22.20 5.28
C GLU A 581 -24.23 -21.07 4.42
N ASN A 582 -24.59 -19.93 5.03
CA ASN A 582 -25.36 -18.88 4.36
C ASN A 582 -24.52 -17.92 3.49
N ALA A 583 -23.21 -17.88 3.68
CA ALA A 583 -22.31 -16.98 2.95
C ALA A 583 -20.88 -17.53 2.90
N ALA A 584 -20.13 -17.14 1.89
CA ALA A 584 -18.70 -17.40 1.83
C ALA A 584 -17.98 -16.70 3.00
N VAL A 585 -17.02 -17.37 3.60
CA VAL A 585 -16.22 -16.85 4.72
C VAL A 585 -14.79 -16.68 4.25
N ALA A 586 -14.26 -15.47 4.35
CA ALA A 586 -12.87 -15.18 4.02
C ALA A 586 -11.92 -15.60 5.15
N ASN A 587 -12.31 -15.33 6.40
CA ASN A 587 -11.54 -15.75 7.57
C ASN A 587 -12.42 -15.88 8.82
N TYR A 588 -11.82 -16.46 9.87
CA TYR A 588 -12.44 -16.55 11.20
C TYR A 588 -11.56 -15.82 12.23
N GLU A 589 -12.22 -15.08 13.11
CA GLU A 589 -11.58 -14.53 14.29
C GLU A 589 -11.90 -15.38 15.52
N VAL A 590 -10.88 -15.93 16.14
CA VAL A 590 -10.94 -16.70 17.38
C VAL A 590 -10.52 -15.80 18.53
N LEU A 591 -11.42 -15.50 19.43
CA LEU A 591 -11.25 -14.55 20.52
C LEU A 591 -11.09 -15.29 21.84
N PHE A 592 -10.01 -15.05 22.56
CA PHE A 592 -9.77 -15.53 23.92
C PHE A 592 -10.06 -14.41 24.92
N ILE A 593 -11.01 -14.64 25.80
CA ILE A 593 -11.58 -13.62 26.70
C ILE A 593 -11.34 -14.03 28.14
N GLN A 594 -10.76 -13.13 28.93
CA GLN A 594 -10.64 -13.25 30.40
C GLN A 594 -11.24 -12.00 31.06
N LYS A 595 -11.98 -12.16 32.15
CA LYS A 595 -12.59 -11.05 32.89
C LYS A 595 -13.31 -10.04 31.96
N ASN A 596 -14.08 -10.55 31.01
CA ASN A 596 -14.83 -9.76 29.97
C ASN A 596 -13.95 -8.94 28.99
N ARG A 597 -12.64 -9.14 28.97
CA ARG A 597 -11.73 -8.48 28.02
C ARG A 597 -11.12 -9.50 27.06
N VAL A 598 -11.00 -9.15 25.79
CA VAL A 598 -10.24 -9.93 24.82
C VAL A 598 -8.76 -9.81 25.19
N VAL A 599 -8.10 -10.92 25.45
CA VAL A 599 -6.68 -10.98 25.86
C VAL A 599 -5.80 -11.60 24.77
N ALA A 600 -6.42 -12.30 23.79
CA ALA A 600 -5.76 -12.78 22.60
C ALA A 600 -6.78 -12.94 21.47
N LYS A 601 -6.33 -12.71 20.24
CA LYS A 601 -7.13 -12.85 19.02
C LYS A 601 -6.30 -13.63 17.99
N ALA A 602 -6.90 -14.65 17.39
CA ALA A 602 -6.31 -15.35 16.25
C ALA A 602 -7.20 -15.15 15.02
N ILE A 603 -6.60 -14.82 13.89
CA ILE A 603 -7.27 -14.78 12.58
C ILE A 603 -6.77 -16.01 11.83
N THR A 604 -7.67 -16.75 11.21
CA THR A 604 -7.35 -17.96 10.45
C THR A 604 -8.23 -18.02 9.21
N ASP A 605 -7.70 -18.61 8.15
CA ASP A 605 -8.41 -18.79 6.88
C ASP A 605 -9.70 -19.61 7.05
N SER A 606 -10.48 -19.77 6.00
CA SER A 606 -11.78 -20.46 6.02
C SER A 606 -11.64 -21.95 6.32
N VAL A 607 -11.49 -22.31 7.60
CA VAL A 607 -11.34 -23.66 8.13
C VAL A 607 -12.27 -23.89 9.32
N ALA A 608 -12.62 -25.14 9.60
CA ALA A 608 -13.51 -25.52 10.72
C ALA A 608 -12.82 -25.57 12.09
N GLY A 609 -11.56 -25.17 12.19
CA GLY A 609 -10.81 -25.14 13.45
C GLY A 609 -9.35 -24.81 13.27
N VAL A 610 -8.68 -24.53 14.39
CA VAL A 610 -7.27 -24.15 14.44
C VAL A 610 -6.61 -24.66 15.73
N ARG A 611 -5.36 -25.08 15.64
CA ARG A 611 -4.49 -25.38 16.80
C ARG A 611 -3.60 -24.21 17.12
N ILE A 612 -3.65 -23.72 18.34
CA ILE A 612 -2.99 -22.49 18.80
C ILE A 612 -2.01 -22.83 19.90
N PHE A 613 -0.80 -22.26 19.83
CA PHE A 613 0.28 -22.36 20.81
C PHE A 613 0.59 -20.98 21.39
N GLY A 614 1.23 -20.95 22.57
CA GLY A 614 1.69 -19.71 23.19
C GLY A 614 0.65 -19.02 24.06
N LEU A 615 -0.54 -19.59 24.21
CA LEU A 615 -1.52 -19.06 25.15
C LEU A 615 -0.99 -19.18 26.59
N LYS A 616 -1.19 -18.16 27.42
CA LYS A 616 -0.80 -18.19 28.85
C LYS A 616 -1.76 -19.12 29.61
N ARG A 617 -1.28 -19.69 30.71
CA ARG A 617 -2.14 -20.48 31.62
C ARG A 617 -3.30 -19.62 32.15
N GLY A 618 -4.48 -20.20 32.21
CA GLY A 618 -5.65 -19.47 32.70
C GLY A 618 -6.99 -20.04 32.24
N VAL A 619 -8.06 -19.39 32.69
CA VAL A 619 -9.43 -19.74 32.30
C VAL A 619 -9.90 -18.72 31.26
N TYR A 620 -10.37 -19.21 30.13
CA TYR A 620 -10.81 -18.40 28.99
C TYR A 620 -12.25 -18.72 28.60
N ALA A 621 -12.97 -17.68 28.19
CA ALA A 621 -14.13 -17.82 27.32
C ALA A 621 -13.66 -17.67 25.86
N VAL A 622 -13.78 -18.71 25.07
CA VAL A 622 -13.38 -18.71 23.66
C VAL A 622 -14.61 -18.49 22.79
N ARG A 623 -14.54 -17.52 21.86
CA ARG A 623 -15.60 -17.22 20.91
C ARG A 623 -15.01 -17.16 19.50
N VAL A 624 -15.84 -17.46 18.51
CA VAL A 624 -15.47 -17.39 17.08
C VAL A 624 -16.48 -16.53 16.36
N ARG A 625 -16.02 -15.71 15.41
CA ARG A 625 -16.86 -15.05 14.42
C ARG A 625 -16.29 -15.25 13.01
N ALA A 626 -17.17 -15.36 12.04
CA ALA A 626 -16.83 -15.44 10.63
C ALA A 626 -16.80 -14.04 10.03
N VAL A 627 -15.90 -13.83 9.06
CA VAL A 627 -15.69 -12.52 8.41
C VAL A 627 -15.59 -12.73 6.91
N ASN A 628 -16.22 -11.85 6.14
CA ASN A 628 -16.04 -11.71 4.70
C ASN A 628 -16.07 -10.22 4.29
N THR A 629 -16.07 -9.92 3.01
CA THR A 629 -16.13 -8.56 2.46
C THR A 629 -17.40 -7.81 2.85
N ALA A 630 -18.52 -8.52 3.04
CA ALA A 630 -19.79 -7.92 3.48
C ALA A 630 -19.81 -7.58 4.97
N GLY A 631 -18.93 -8.16 5.80
CA GLY A 631 -18.82 -7.85 7.21
C GLY A 631 -18.53 -9.04 8.12
N SER A 632 -18.67 -8.81 9.43
CA SER A 632 -18.42 -9.83 10.46
C SER A 632 -19.71 -10.36 11.05
N SER A 633 -19.80 -11.68 11.24
CA SER A 633 -20.92 -12.33 11.93
C SER A 633 -21.02 -11.90 13.40
N PRO A 634 -22.17 -12.09 14.06
CA PRO A 634 -22.23 -12.09 15.51
C PRO A 634 -21.27 -13.14 16.10
N ARG A 635 -20.68 -12.85 17.26
CA ARG A 635 -19.82 -13.80 17.96
C ARG A 635 -20.59 -15.06 18.35
N SER A 636 -19.94 -16.23 18.26
CA SER A 636 -20.50 -17.50 18.72
C SER A 636 -20.88 -17.48 20.22
N LYS A 637 -21.67 -18.46 20.67
CA LYS A 637 -21.68 -18.81 22.09
C LYS A 637 -20.25 -19.14 22.52
N PHE A 638 -19.89 -18.87 23.79
CA PHE A 638 -18.54 -19.15 24.27
C PHE A 638 -18.32 -20.64 24.58
N ALA A 639 -17.11 -21.10 24.33
CA ALA A 639 -16.60 -22.34 24.87
C ALA A 639 -15.70 -22.02 26.08
N ARG A 640 -15.87 -22.71 27.22
CA ARG A 640 -14.98 -22.55 28.37
C ARG A 640 -13.71 -23.36 28.15
N LEU A 641 -12.58 -22.73 28.30
CA LEU A 641 -11.24 -23.34 28.23
C LEU A 641 -10.52 -23.13 29.56
N VAL A 642 -10.05 -24.20 30.15
CA VAL A 642 -9.07 -24.15 31.25
C VAL A 642 -7.74 -24.60 30.68
N PHE A 643 -6.78 -23.68 30.54
CA PHE A 643 -5.45 -23.95 30.04
C PHE A 643 -4.48 -24.00 31.20
N ARG A 644 -3.94 -25.20 31.48
CA ARG A 644 -3.11 -25.53 32.64
C ARG A 644 -1.62 -25.63 32.30
#